data_2e4c8f7b02d98d7e10e5920205a88f8f
#
_entry.id   2e4c8f7b02d98d7e10e5920205a88f8f
#
_cell.length_a   1.000
_cell.length_b   1.000
_cell.length_c   1.000
_cell.angle_alpha   90.00
_cell.angle_beta   90.00
_cell.angle_gamma   90.00
#
_symmetry.space_group_name_H-M   'P 1'
#
loop_
_entity.id
_entity.type
_entity.pdbx_description
1 polymer ?
#
loop_
_entity_poly.entity_id
_entity_poly.type
_entity_poly.pdbx_seq_one_letter_code
_entity_poly.pdbx_strand_id
1 'polypeptide(L)'
;MTIEQIIAAELKVKPQQVHAALELLDGGNTIPFIARYRKEATGTLDEEALRSIEERAKYLRQLEERRTEILAAIEAQEKLTPELKTQIEAAVKMQELEDLYLPYRPKKRTRAQIAREKGLEPLAELITQQVQPPLPLEKLAALHIDAEKGVNSAEEAWQGAMDIVAENISDNAAVRDFIRRELWKNAELASALGADETEAKDFLMYADYAEPVHRLPPHRILALNRGENKGLLKVSLKYPTEVMTEKLARKLKIQQHTVWTEMYTAALADSYKRLIFPSLEREIRNELTEKAEKQAISIFAANLRQLLLQQPVAGHTVLGLDPGYRTGCKAAVISPQGKTLATDALYITGSEKQKAQAEAGFLNLINTYGVTLVAIGNGTASYETEEFTSQMIEKYRLNIAYTIVSEAGASVYSASKLAREELPELDVSLRGAVSIARRVQDPLAELVKIEPKAIGVGQYQHDVNQKELAETLTGVVESCVNHVGVELNTASPALLSYVAGVSPTVAKNIIAWRDEHGSFTARKELLKVSRLGPAAFTQCAGFLRIAGAQNPLDNTSVHPESYKLTEEIIKLLGFGLKDCTGAELQHAAANADAEQIAKELDAGLPTVTDILAALARPGRDPREDTPPPLTRKHVAKLSDLAIGSIVKGRVQNVVDFGAFIDIGLKTSGFAHRSELSDKRFRHPLDVVAVGDIVEAEIISIDEARNRIGLSLKRINNKK
;
A
#
# COMPACT_ATOMS: atom_id res chain seq x y z
N MET A 1 7.51 -5.74 -29.75
CA MET A 1 6.91 -4.50 -29.18
C MET A 1 7.93 -3.87 -28.25
N THR A 2 8.10 -2.54 -28.29
CA THR A 2 8.99 -1.84 -27.33
C THR A 2 8.35 -1.82 -25.93
N ILE A 3 9.17 -1.53 -24.90
CA ILE A 3 8.71 -1.40 -23.51
C ILE A 3 7.56 -0.37 -23.43
N GLU A 4 7.70 0.77 -24.11
CA GLU A 4 6.70 1.83 -24.15
C GLU A 4 5.38 1.36 -24.76
N GLN A 5 5.44 0.55 -25.82
CA GLN A 5 4.23 0.02 -26.48
C GLN A 5 3.49 -0.98 -25.57
N ILE A 6 4.23 -1.80 -24.84
CA ILE A 6 3.64 -2.76 -23.89
C ILE A 6 2.93 -2.02 -22.76
N ILE A 7 3.64 -1.08 -22.11
CA ILE A 7 3.10 -0.28 -21.01
C ILE A 7 1.89 0.53 -21.47
N ALA A 8 1.98 1.16 -22.64
CA ALA A 8 0.90 1.97 -23.20
C ALA A 8 -0.38 1.14 -23.42
N ALA A 9 -0.24 -0.08 -23.93
CA ALA A 9 -1.38 -0.98 -24.13
C ALA A 9 -2.00 -1.44 -22.80
N GLU A 10 -1.18 -1.75 -21.79
CA GLU A 10 -1.62 -2.19 -20.47
C GLU A 10 -2.34 -1.09 -19.69
N LEU A 11 -1.80 0.14 -19.69
CA LEU A 11 -2.35 1.28 -18.97
C LEU A 11 -3.36 2.11 -19.75
N LYS A 12 -3.60 1.77 -21.04
CA LYS A 12 -4.51 2.48 -21.96
C LYS A 12 -4.15 3.95 -22.14
N VAL A 13 -2.86 4.22 -22.24
CA VAL A 13 -2.29 5.55 -22.54
C VAL A 13 -1.57 5.52 -23.89
N LYS A 14 -1.15 6.68 -24.41
CA LYS A 14 -0.43 6.75 -25.67
C LYS A 14 1.06 6.38 -25.48
N PRO A 15 1.71 5.68 -26.43
CA PRO A 15 3.14 5.35 -26.33
C PRO A 15 4.05 6.58 -26.14
N GLN A 16 3.70 7.73 -26.74
CA GLN A 16 4.44 8.98 -26.57
C GLN A 16 4.39 9.50 -25.14
N GLN A 17 3.26 9.32 -24.44
CA GLN A 17 3.15 9.72 -23.03
C GLN A 17 4.05 8.86 -22.15
N VAL A 18 4.11 7.54 -22.41
CA VAL A 18 5.00 6.61 -21.68
C VAL A 18 6.46 6.96 -21.95
N HIS A 19 6.82 7.23 -23.22
CA HIS A 19 8.17 7.62 -23.59
C HIS A 19 8.62 8.89 -22.86
N ALA A 20 7.82 9.95 -22.90
CA ALA A 20 8.10 11.20 -22.21
C ALA A 20 8.20 11.03 -20.69
N ALA A 21 7.32 10.20 -20.10
CA ALA A 21 7.38 9.88 -18.67
C ALA A 21 8.68 9.16 -18.29
N LEU A 22 9.10 8.15 -19.07
CA LEU A 22 10.34 7.41 -18.84
C LEU A 22 11.58 8.30 -19.03
N GLU A 23 11.61 9.15 -20.06
CA GLU A 23 12.69 10.09 -20.28
C GLU A 23 12.86 11.05 -19.09
N LEU A 24 11.76 11.57 -18.55
CA LEU A 24 11.79 12.45 -17.37
C LEU A 24 12.22 11.71 -16.12
N LEU A 25 11.73 10.49 -15.88
CA LEU A 25 12.10 9.65 -14.73
C LEU A 25 13.55 9.24 -14.78
N ASP A 26 14.03 8.75 -15.93
CA ASP A 26 15.43 8.37 -16.16
C ASP A 26 16.37 9.60 -16.07
N GLY A 27 15.86 10.81 -16.37
CA GLY A 27 16.53 12.09 -16.16
C GLY A 27 16.57 12.54 -14.68
N GLY A 28 16.06 11.73 -13.75
CA GLY A 28 16.11 11.98 -12.29
C GLY A 28 15.06 12.94 -11.78
N ASN A 29 13.99 13.21 -12.55
CA ASN A 29 12.87 14.00 -12.06
C ASN A 29 11.98 13.16 -11.14
N THR A 30 11.48 13.78 -10.09
CA THR A 30 10.56 13.14 -9.12
C THR A 30 9.15 13.05 -9.67
N ILE A 31 8.42 12.01 -9.28
CA ILE A 31 7.03 11.79 -9.71
C ILE A 31 6.12 12.99 -9.39
N PRO A 32 6.13 13.59 -8.16
CA PRO A 32 5.31 14.76 -7.88
C PRO A 32 5.63 15.96 -8.79
N PHE A 33 6.91 16.18 -9.11
CA PHE A 33 7.32 17.25 -10.01
C PHE A 33 6.83 17.03 -11.43
N ILE A 34 6.97 15.81 -11.95
CA ILE A 34 6.49 15.46 -13.30
C ILE A 34 4.97 15.66 -13.39
N ALA A 35 4.22 15.09 -12.44
CA ALA A 35 2.76 15.14 -12.41
C ALA A 35 2.22 16.57 -12.35
N ARG A 36 2.93 17.47 -11.68
CA ARG A 36 2.47 18.85 -11.49
C ARG A 36 3.01 19.82 -12.52
N TYR A 37 4.29 19.75 -12.87
CA TYR A 37 4.99 20.77 -13.64
C TYR A 37 5.46 20.32 -15.03
N ARG A 38 5.15 19.09 -15.45
CA ARG A 38 5.48 18.54 -16.77
C ARG A 38 4.27 17.93 -17.48
N LYS A 39 3.09 18.51 -17.20
CA LYS A 39 1.79 18.02 -17.74
C LYS A 39 1.74 18.03 -19.25
N GLU A 40 2.26 19.05 -19.91
CA GLU A 40 2.31 19.11 -21.37
C GLU A 40 3.15 18.00 -21.98
N ALA A 41 4.31 17.73 -21.40
CA ALA A 41 5.22 16.70 -21.89
C ALA A 41 4.62 15.30 -21.76
N THR A 42 3.94 15.02 -20.64
CA THR A 42 3.36 13.70 -20.34
C THR A 42 1.91 13.54 -20.80
N GLY A 43 1.28 14.61 -21.31
CA GLY A 43 -0.14 14.61 -21.67
C GLY A 43 -1.04 14.38 -20.44
N THR A 44 -0.75 15.08 -19.34
CA THR A 44 -1.52 15.12 -18.09
C THR A 44 -1.58 13.79 -17.31
N LEU A 45 -0.54 12.97 -17.38
CA LEU A 45 -0.45 11.78 -16.52
C LEU A 45 -0.40 12.20 -15.06
N ASP A 46 -1.21 11.55 -14.23
CA ASP A 46 -1.21 11.73 -12.78
C ASP A 46 -0.08 10.93 -12.09
N GLU A 47 0.07 11.11 -10.78
CA GLU A 47 1.11 10.42 -10.01
C GLU A 47 0.93 8.90 -9.99
N GLU A 48 -0.32 8.39 -10.02
CA GLU A 48 -0.61 6.96 -10.01
C GLU A 48 -0.20 6.31 -11.33
N ALA A 49 -0.53 6.95 -12.46
CA ALA A 49 -0.11 6.51 -13.77
C ALA A 49 1.42 6.53 -13.92
N LEU A 50 2.10 7.58 -13.43
CA LEU A 50 3.56 7.69 -13.47
C LEU A 50 4.24 6.61 -12.63
N ARG A 51 3.75 6.30 -11.42
CA ARG A 51 4.24 5.19 -10.59
C ARG A 51 4.05 3.85 -11.29
N SER A 52 2.87 3.63 -11.87
CA SER A 52 2.58 2.40 -12.62
C SER A 52 3.52 2.23 -13.82
N ILE A 53 3.83 3.31 -14.53
CA ILE A 53 4.80 3.31 -15.64
C ILE A 53 6.21 2.96 -15.12
N GLU A 54 6.66 3.58 -14.03
CA GLU A 54 7.99 3.34 -13.44
C GLU A 54 8.14 1.87 -12.99
N GLU A 55 7.18 1.35 -12.23
CA GLU A 55 7.19 -0.04 -11.75
C GLU A 55 7.18 -1.03 -12.91
N ARG A 56 6.33 -0.79 -13.90
CA ARG A 56 6.20 -1.68 -15.05
C ARG A 56 7.44 -1.65 -15.94
N ALA A 57 8.03 -0.48 -16.16
CA ALA A 57 9.28 -0.35 -16.90
C ALA A 57 10.43 -1.08 -16.20
N LYS A 58 10.53 -0.97 -14.88
CA LYS A 58 11.52 -1.72 -14.08
C LYS A 58 11.36 -3.22 -14.25
N TYR A 59 10.12 -3.74 -14.18
CA TYR A 59 9.84 -5.16 -14.40
C TYR A 59 10.23 -5.60 -15.82
N LEU A 60 9.86 -4.84 -16.85
CA LEU A 60 10.14 -5.20 -18.25
C LEU A 60 11.64 -5.11 -18.57
N ARG A 61 12.38 -4.16 -17.97
CA ARG A 61 13.84 -4.09 -18.07
C ARG A 61 14.49 -5.33 -17.44
N GLN A 62 14.04 -5.76 -16.27
CA GLN A 62 14.50 -6.99 -15.63
C GLN A 62 14.17 -8.25 -16.45
N LEU A 63 12.99 -8.30 -17.07
CA LEU A 63 12.61 -9.39 -17.96
C LEU A 63 13.53 -9.46 -19.18
N GLU A 64 13.89 -8.33 -19.78
CA GLU A 64 14.79 -8.26 -20.94
C GLU A 64 16.23 -8.66 -20.58
N GLU A 65 16.71 -8.17 -19.44
CA GLU A 65 18.02 -8.58 -18.90
C GLU A 65 18.06 -10.11 -18.70
N ARG A 66 17.02 -10.66 -18.04
CA ARG A 66 16.92 -12.09 -17.79
C ARG A 66 16.82 -12.91 -19.09
N ARG A 67 16.08 -12.41 -20.10
CA ARG A 67 15.99 -13.02 -21.43
C ARG A 67 17.36 -13.11 -22.08
N THR A 68 18.13 -12.05 -22.02
CA THR A 68 19.49 -12.01 -22.58
C THR A 68 20.41 -13.02 -21.90
N GLU A 69 20.37 -13.12 -20.56
CA GLU A 69 21.11 -14.11 -19.79
C GLU A 69 20.75 -15.54 -20.18
N ILE A 70 19.47 -15.83 -20.31
CA ILE A 70 18.98 -17.18 -20.66
C ILE A 70 19.37 -17.57 -22.09
N LEU A 71 19.23 -16.66 -23.06
CA LEU A 71 19.68 -16.90 -24.43
C LEU A 71 21.18 -17.23 -24.48
N ALA A 72 22.00 -16.43 -23.82
CA ALA A 72 23.44 -16.66 -23.75
C ALA A 72 23.80 -17.99 -23.04
N ALA A 73 23.08 -18.35 -21.98
CA ALA A 73 23.30 -19.59 -21.24
C ALA A 73 22.94 -20.85 -22.05
N ILE A 74 21.90 -20.79 -22.90
CA ILE A 74 21.47 -21.91 -23.76
C ILE A 74 22.40 -21.99 -24.99
N GLU A 75 22.80 -20.86 -25.56
CA GLU A 75 23.74 -20.79 -26.67
C GLU A 75 25.10 -21.37 -26.29
N ALA A 76 25.62 -21.06 -25.10
CA ALA A 76 26.85 -21.61 -24.55
C ALA A 76 26.80 -23.15 -24.38
N GLN A 77 25.61 -23.75 -24.34
CA GLN A 77 25.39 -25.19 -24.31
C GLN A 77 25.19 -25.78 -25.70
N GLU A 78 25.28 -24.98 -26.76
CA GLU A 78 25.01 -25.37 -28.17
C GLU A 78 23.61 -25.97 -28.38
N LYS A 79 22.61 -25.56 -27.57
CA LYS A 79 21.24 -26.10 -27.56
C LYS A 79 20.19 -25.09 -28.02
N LEU A 80 20.58 -23.90 -28.44
CA LEU A 80 19.65 -22.84 -28.87
C LEU A 80 19.17 -23.10 -30.29
N THR A 81 17.93 -23.62 -30.43
CA THR A 81 17.28 -23.78 -31.75
C THR A 81 16.54 -22.50 -32.14
N PRO A 82 16.32 -22.24 -33.47
CA PRO A 82 15.55 -21.07 -33.92
C PRO A 82 14.14 -20.99 -33.33
N GLU A 83 13.47 -22.13 -33.15
CA GLU A 83 12.14 -22.22 -32.58
C GLU A 83 12.15 -21.84 -31.09
N LEU A 84 13.13 -22.35 -30.33
CA LEU A 84 13.28 -22.00 -28.89
C LEU A 84 13.60 -20.52 -28.72
N LYS A 85 14.49 -19.98 -29.56
CA LYS A 85 14.82 -18.56 -29.55
C LYS A 85 13.57 -17.71 -29.76
N THR A 86 12.75 -18.06 -30.75
CA THR A 86 11.46 -17.36 -31.03
C THR A 86 10.52 -17.43 -29.84
N GLN A 87 10.42 -18.59 -29.17
CA GLN A 87 9.57 -18.74 -27.96
C GLN A 87 10.10 -17.88 -26.78
N ILE A 88 11.40 -17.87 -26.54
CA ILE A 88 12.03 -17.06 -25.48
C ILE A 88 11.84 -15.56 -25.76
N GLU A 89 12.02 -15.12 -27.00
CA GLU A 89 11.79 -13.74 -27.42
C GLU A 89 10.32 -13.30 -27.33
N ALA A 90 9.38 -14.23 -27.52
CA ALA A 90 7.94 -13.98 -27.43
C ALA A 90 7.41 -14.00 -25.97
N ALA A 91 8.15 -14.52 -25.00
CA ALA A 91 7.71 -14.60 -23.61
C ALA A 91 7.53 -13.21 -23.00
N VAL A 92 6.35 -12.94 -22.46
CA VAL A 92 5.98 -11.63 -21.86
C VAL A 92 5.95 -11.65 -20.33
N LYS A 93 6.16 -12.83 -19.72
CA LYS A 93 6.21 -13.02 -18.27
C LYS A 93 7.49 -13.74 -17.87
N MET A 94 8.03 -13.35 -16.72
CA MET A 94 9.22 -13.99 -16.14
C MET A 94 9.03 -15.50 -15.98
N GLN A 95 7.84 -15.95 -15.57
CA GLN A 95 7.53 -17.36 -15.38
C GLN A 95 7.58 -18.17 -16.68
N GLU A 96 7.06 -17.62 -17.78
CA GLU A 96 7.12 -18.26 -19.10
C GLU A 96 8.58 -18.44 -19.55
N LEU A 97 9.40 -17.42 -19.28
CA LEU A 97 10.82 -17.42 -19.58
C LEU A 97 11.59 -18.47 -18.77
N GLU A 98 11.30 -18.57 -17.47
CA GLU A 98 11.93 -19.57 -16.59
C GLU A 98 11.48 -21.01 -16.92
N ASP A 99 10.21 -21.21 -17.34
CA ASP A 99 9.74 -22.52 -17.77
C ASP A 99 10.44 -22.98 -19.05
N LEU A 100 10.71 -22.08 -20.01
CA LEU A 100 11.47 -22.38 -21.22
C LEU A 100 12.95 -22.67 -20.91
N TYR A 101 13.51 -22.05 -19.88
CA TYR A 101 14.88 -22.26 -19.44
C TYR A 101 15.06 -23.53 -18.59
N LEU A 102 14.00 -24.03 -17.96
CA LEU A 102 14.05 -25.14 -16.99
C LEU A 102 14.82 -26.39 -17.47
N PRO A 103 14.68 -26.87 -18.75
CA PRO A 103 15.44 -28.01 -19.27
C PRO A 103 16.97 -27.77 -19.35
N TYR A 104 17.37 -26.50 -19.48
CA TYR A 104 18.78 -26.09 -19.73
C TYR A 104 19.46 -25.59 -18.45
N ARG A 105 18.70 -25.40 -17.39
CA ARG A 105 19.22 -24.91 -16.09
C ARG A 105 20.11 -25.98 -15.46
N PRO A 106 21.31 -25.62 -14.96
CA PRO A 106 22.16 -26.55 -14.22
C PRO A 106 21.39 -27.14 -13.03
N LYS A 107 21.21 -28.46 -13.03
CA LYS A 107 20.51 -29.19 -11.98
C LYS A 107 21.53 -29.88 -11.06
N LYS A 108 21.17 -30.04 -9.78
CA LYS A 108 21.85 -31.00 -8.90
C LYS A 108 21.63 -32.40 -9.46
N ARG A 109 22.53 -33.35 -9.18
CA ARG A 109 22.46 -34.75 -9.65
C ARG A 109 21.10 -35.36 -9.33
N THR A 110 20.23 -35.44 -10.38
CA THR A 110 18.86 -35.96 -10.27
C THR A 110 18.82 -37.46 -10.52
N ARG A 111 17.71 -38.14 -10.16
CA ARG A 111 17.52 -39.56 -10.50
C ARG A 111 17.59 -39.80 -12.01
N ALA A 112 17.01 -38.91 -12.79
CA ALA A 112 17.06 -38.98 -14.24
C ALA A 112 18.45 -38.79 -14.80
N GLN A 113 19.25 -37.87 -14.22
CA GLN A 113 20.64 -37.69 -14.63
C GLN A 113 21.48 -38.92 -14.30
N ILE A 114 21.30 -39.51 -13.11
CA ILE A 114 21.96 -40.78 -12.76
C ILE A 114 21.57 -41.88 -13.73
N ALA A 115 20.28 -41.96 -14.13
CA ALA A 115 19.81 -42.95 -15.11
C ALA A 115 20.43 -42.72 -16.51
N ARG A 116 20.60 -41.48 -16.94
CA ARG A 116 21.31 -41.13 -18.18
C ARG A 116 22.80 -41.53 -18.12
N GLU A 117 23.47 -41.27 -17.01
CA GLU A 117 24.86 -41.69 -16.79
C GLU A 117 25.01 -43.22 -16.84
N LYS A 118 23.97 -43.96 -16.46
CA LYS A 118 23.87 -45.42 -16.56
C LYS A 118 23.56 -45.92 -17.98
N GLY A 119 23.27 -45.02 -18.92
CA GLY A 119 22.96 -45.37 -20.32
C GLY A 119 21.52 -45.84 -20.58
N LEU A 120 20.55 -45.41 -19.75
CA LEU A 120 19.15 -45.84 -19.81
C LEU A 120 18.27 -44.93 -20.70
N GLU A 121 18.83 -43.90 -21.34
CA GLU A 121 18.10 -42.96 -22.19
C GLU A 121 17.40 -43.65 -23.40
N PRO A 122 18.00 -44.64 -24.11
CA PRO A 122 17.30 -45.32 -25.18
C PRO A 122 16.01 -46.06 -24.76
N LEU A 123 15.99 -46.61 -23.54
CA LEU A 123 14.78 -47.19 -22.98
C LEU A 123 13.68 -46.14 -22.69
N ALA A 124 14.08 -44.96 -22.22
CA ALA A 124 13.14 -43.83 -21.99
C ALA A 124 12.54 -43.33 -23.34
N GLU A 125 13.35 -43.28 -24.40
CA GLU A 125 12.87 -42.93 -25.74
C GLU A 125 11.82 -43.88 -26.24
N LEU A 126 11.99 -45.19 -26.08
CA LEU A 126 11.02 -46.20 -26.47
C LEU A 126 9.67 -46.03 -25.77
N ILE A 127 9.70 -45.75 -24.46
CA ILE A 127 8.48 -45.44 -23.69
C ILE A 127 7.79 -44.18 -24.24
N THR A 128 8.55 -43.14 -24.53
CA THR A 128 8.01 -41.87 -24.99
C THR A 128 7.46 -41.92 -26.40
N GLN A 129 8.15 -42.60 -27.31
CA GLN A 129 7.76 -42.76 -28.71
C GLN A 129 6.61 -43.74 -28.89
N GLN A 130 6.38 -44.65 -27.93
CA GLN A 130 5.30 -45.63 -27.90
C GLN A 130 5.29 -46.55 -29.16
N VAL A 131 6.45 -46.75 -29.76
CA VAL A 131 6.60 -47.61 -30.94
C VAL A 131 6.59 -49.09 -30.52
N GLN A 132 6.23 -49.97 -31.44
CA GLN A 132 6.28 -51.41 -31.18
C GLN A 132 7.73 -51.81 -30.80
N PRO A 133 7.94 -52.45 -29.66
CA PRO A 133 9.29 -52.81 -29.21
C PRO A 133 9.92 -53.84 -30.16
N PRO A 134 11.19 -53.67 -30.53
CA PRO A 134 11.87 -54.60 -31.47
C PRO A 134 12.15 -55.98 -30.84
N LEU A 135 12.12 -56.06 -29.52
CA LEU A 135 12.31 -57.28 -28.72
C LEU A 135 11.33 -57.28 -27.52
N PRO A 136 11.08 -58.46 -26.92
CA PRO A 136 10.35 -58.50 -25.65
C PRO A 136 10.98 -57.58 -24.58
N LEU A 137 10.16 -56.92 -23.75
CA LEU A 137 10.62 -55.91 -22.80
C LEU A 137 11.71 -56.39 -21.85
N GLU A 138 11.63 -57.67 -21.40
CA GLU A 138 12.66 -58.30 -20.56
C GLU A 138 14.02 -58.36 -21.26
N LYS A 139 14.04 -58.70 -22.55
CA LYS A 139 15.26 -58.76 -23.36
C LYS A 139 15.83 -57.36 -23.65
N LEU A 140 14.96 -56.39 -23.88
CA LEU A 140 15.40 -55.01 -24.05
C LEU A 140 16.08 -54.47 -22.78
N ALA A 141 15.48 -54.68 -21.61
CA ALA A 141 16.08 -54.27 -20.37
C ALA A 141 17.40 -55.01 -20.07
N ALA A 142 17.46 -56.31 -20.40
CA ALA A 142 18.68 -57.11 -20.20
C ALA A 142 19.90 -56.58 -20.95
N LEU A 143 19.71 -55.90 -22.08
CA LEU A 143 20.79 -55.23 -22.85
C LEU A 143 21.41 -54.04 -22.12
N HIS A 144 20.72 -53.48 -21.11
CA HIS A 144 21.15 -52.35 -20.32
C HIS A 144 21.53 -52.71 -18.87
N ILE A 145 21.57 -54.02 -18.54
CA ILE A 145 22.09 -54.47 -17.25
C ILE A 145 23.61 -54.34 -17.26
N ASP A 146 24.11 -53.51 -16.35
CA ASP A 146 25.56 -53.24 -16.21
C ASP A 146 25.86 -53.02 -14.72
N ALA A 147 26.42 -54.02 -14.08
CA ALA A 147 26.75 -53.97 -12.64
C ALA A 147 27.81 -52.91 -12.32
N GLU A 148 28.73 -52.60 -13.23
CA GLU A 148 29.75 -51.56 -13.06
C GLU A 148 29.12 -50.17 -13.03
N LYS A 149 28.04 -49.99 -13.79
CA LYS A 149 27.24 -48.76 -13.80
C LYS A 149 26.12 -48.77 -12.75
N GLY A 150 26.01 -49.87 -11.98
CA GLY A 150 24.99 -50.04 -10.92
C GLY A 150 23.58 -50.25 -11.45
N VAL A 151 23.42 -50.99 -12.56
CA VAL A 151 22.13 -51.53 -13.04
C VAL A 151 22.19 -53.01 -12.90
N ASN A 152 21.51 -53.56 -11.87
CA ASN A 152 21.64 -54.97 -11.51
C ASN A 152 20.45 -55.84 -11.97
N SER A 153 19.34 -55.21 -12.39
CA SER A 153 18.13 -55.92 -12.83
C SER A 153 17.38 -55.18 -13.93
N ALA A 154 16.50 -55.89 -14.61
CA ALA A 154 15.59 -55.32 -15.60
C ALA A 154 14.64 -54.28 -15.01
N GLU A 155 14.18 -54.50 -13.77
CA GLU A 155 13.32 -53.59 -13.06
C GLU A 155 14.06 -52.26 -12.77
N GLU A 156 15.35 -52.32 -12.34
CA GLU A 156 16.16 -51.13 -12.16
C GLU A 156 16.39 -50.36 -13.47
N ALA A 157 16.57 -51.06 -14.59
CA ALA A 157 16.71 -50.45 -15.91
C ALA A 157 15.43 -49.71 -16.32
N TRP A 158 14.25 -50.33 -16.18
CA TRP A 158 12.98 -49.69 -16.47
C TRP A 158 12.65 -48.56 -15.49
N GLN A 159 12.96 -48.71 -14.20
CA GLN A 159 12.76 -47.64 -13.25
C GLN A 159 13.60 -46.41 -13.59
N GLY A 160 14.87 -46.59 -13.96
CA GLY A 160 15.72 -45.49 -14.41
C GLY A 160 15.21 -44.84 -15.69
N ALA A 161 14.70 -45.62 -16.64
CA ALA A 161 14.05 -45.10 -17.84
C ALA A 161 12.79 -44.28 -17.53
N MET A 162 11.95 -44.76 -16.63
CA MET A 162 10.77 -44.02 -16.13
C MET A 162 11.16 -42.73 -15.41
N ASP A 163 12.25 -42.71 -14.64
CA ASP A 163 12.76 -41.49 -14.00
C ASP A 163 13.18 -40.42 -15.03
N ILE A 164 13.79 -40.87 -16.18
CA ILE A 164 14.12 -39.96 -17.29
C ILE A 164 12.83 -39.41 -17.95
N VAL A 165 11.84 -40.31 -18.24
CA VAL A 165 10.54 -39.88 -18.81
C VAL A 165 9.84 -38.87 -17.86
N ALA A 166 9.83 -39.15 -16.57
CA ALA A 166 9.21 -38.27 -15.59
C ALA A 166 9.85 -36.87 -15.57
N GLU A 167 11.19 -36.79 -15.65
CA GLU A 167 11.89 -35.52 -15.74
C GLU A 167 11.59 -34.79 -17.05
N ASN A 168 11.61 -35.49 -18.20
CA ASN A 168 11.30 -34.88 -19.47
C ASN A 168 9.88 -34.30 -19.53
N ILE A 169 8.90 -34.97 -18.93
CA ILE A 169 7.53 -34.44 -18.76
C ILE A 169 7.53 -33.20 -17.88
N SER A 170 8.26 -33.25 -16.77
CA SER A 170 8.35 -32.14 -15.80
C SER A 170 8.99 -30.90 -16.41
N ASP A 171 9.96 -31.06 -17.29
CA ASP A 171 10.70 -29.97 -17.94
C ASP A 171 9.94 -29.38 -19.15
N ASN A 172 8.84 -30.01 -19.56
CA ASN A 172 8.06 -29.56 -20.72
C ASN A 172 7.22 -28.32 -20.36
N ALA A 173 7.58 -27.15 -20.88
CA ALA A 173 6.91 -25.89 -20.62
C ALA A 173 5.41 -25.93 -20.99
N ALA A 174 5.01 -26.61 -22.07
CA ALA A 174 3.62 -26.71 -22.47
C ALA A 174 2.77 -27.60 -21.53
N VAL A 175 3.40 -28.58 -20.87
CA VAL A 175 2.79 -29.42 -19.84
C VAL A 175 2.62 -28.59 -18.57
N ARG A 176 3.65 -27.88 -18.14
CA ARG A 176 3.60 -27.02 -16.96
C ARG A 176 2.53 -25.94 -17.10
N ASP A 177 2.49 -25.25 -18.23
CA ASP A 177 1.48 -24.22 -18.50
C ASP A 177 0.05 -24.79 -18.50
N PHE A 178 -0.16 -25.99 -19.07
CA PHE A 178 -1.45 -26.67 -19.01
C PHE A 178 -1.88 -26.96 -17.56
N ILE A 179 -0.98 -27.54 -16.76
CA ILE A 179 -1.26 -27.89 -15.36
C ILE A 179 -1.53 -26.60 -14.55
N ARG A 180 -0.73 -25.57 -14.75
CA ARG A 180 -0.91 -24.27 -14.10
C ARG A 180 -2.30 -23.71 -14.33
N ARG A 181 -2.73 -23.64 -15.61
CA ARG A 181 -4.07 -23.15 -15.96
C ARG A 181 -5.18 -24.00 -15.36
N GLU A 182 -5.00 -25.30 -15.35
CA GLU A 182 -5.97 -26.23 -14.78
C GLU A 182 -6.09 -26.05 -13.25
N LEU A 183 -4.98 -25.94 -12.55
CA LEU A 183 -4.96 -25.69 -11.11
C LEU A 183 -5.56 -24.33 -10.76
N TRP A 184 -5.24 -23.26 -11.48
CA TRP A 184 -5.84 -21.95 -11.28
C TRP A 184 -7.36 -21.95 -11.41
N LYS A 185 -7.87 -22.74 -12.34
CA LYS A 185 -9.31 -22.79 -12.64
C LYS A 185 -10.09 -23.66 -11.66
N ASN A 186 -9.51 -24.79 -11.25
CA ASN A 186 -10.27 -25.88 -10.64
C ASN A 186 -9.69 -26.40 -9.31
N ALA A 187 -8.51 -25.96 -8.89
CA ALA A 187 -7.97 -26.35 -7.60
C ALA A 187 -8.57 -25.53 -6.46
N GLU A 188 -8.53 -26.09 -5.26
CA GLU A 188 -8.95 -25.45 -4.02
C GLU A 188 -7.75 -25.22 -3.11
N LEU A 189 -7.69 -24.05 -2.45
CA LEU A 189 -6.80 -23.82 -1.31
C LEU A 189 -7.53 -24.29 -0.07
N ALA A 190 -6.93 -25.25 0.63
CA ALA A 190 -7.49 -25.85 1.82
C ALA A 190 -6.60 -25.62 3.03
N SER A 191 -7.21 -25.53 4.20
CA SER A 191 -6.48 -25.49 5.47
C SER A 191 -7.07 -26.44 6.49
N ALA A 192 -6.19 -26.92 7.38
CA ALA A 192 -6.50 -27.75 8.52
C ALA A 192 -5.74 -27.23 9.75
N LEU A 193 -6.16 -27.63 10.96
CA LEU A 193 -5.43 -27.27 12.17
C LEU A 193 -4.01 -27.86 12.15
N GLY A 194 -3.06 -27.01 12.51
CA GLY A 194 -1.65 -27.38 12.74
C GLY A 194 -1.29 -27.50 14.22
N ALA A 195 -2.14 -26.97 15.10
CA ALA A 195 -2.01 -26.94 16.56
C ALA A 195 -3.35 -27.29 17.23
N ASP A 196 -3.38 -27.34 18.56
CA ASP A 196 -4.60 -27.59 19.33
C ASP A 196 -5.61 -26.44 19.20
N GLU A 197 -6.91 -26.75 19.29
CA GLU A 197 -8.01 -25.76 19.15
C GLU A 197 -7.89 -24.60 20.13
N THR A 198 -7.35 -24.81 21.32
CA THR A 198 -7.16 -23.75 22.32
C THR A 198 -6.09 -22.74 21.90
N GLU A 199 -5.04 -23.19 21.25
CA GLU A 199 -3.99 -22.32 20.70
C GLU A 199 -4.46 -21.62 19.40
N ALA A 200 -5.22 -22.36 18.58
CA ALA A 200 -5.74 -21.86 17.29
C ALA A 200 -7.06 -21.11 17.39
N LYS A 201 -7.47 -20.66 18.57
CA LYS A 201 -8.79 -20.05 18.85
C LYS A 201 -9.22 -19.00 17.82
N ASP A 202 -8.32 -18.13 17.41
CA ASP A 202 -8.61 -17.05 16.45
C ASP A 202 -8.70 -17.57 15.00
N PHE A 203 -8.28 -18.81 14.74
CA PHE A 203 -8.23 -19.43 13.42
C PHE A 203 -9.20 -20.61 13.27
N LEU A 204 -10.08 -20.87 14.23
CA LEU A 204 -11.03 -22.00 14.19
C LEU A 204 -11.93 -21.99 12.97
N MET A 205 -12.22 -20.81 12.42
CA MET A 205 -12.99 -20.67 11.17
C MET A 205 -12.25 -21.25 9.95
N TYR A 206 -10.95 -21.52 10.06
CA TYR A 206 -10.10 -22.11 9.05
C TYR A 206 -9.65 -23.55 9.39
N ALA A 207 -10.24 -24.15 10.43
CA ALA A 207 -9.86 -25.50 10.91
C ALA A 207 -10.16 -26.60 9.89
N ASP A 208 -11.26 -26.45 9.14
CA ASP A 208 -11.66 -27.29 8.00
C ASP A 208 -12.20 -26.39 6.91
N TYR A 209 -11.30 -25.81 6.15
CA TYR A 209 -11.63 -24.79 5.16
C TYR A 209 -11.11 -25.21 3.78
N ALA A 210 -11.92 -24.98 2.74
CA ALA A 210 -11.54 -25.12 1.36
C ALA A 210 -12.31 -24.13 0.47
N GLU A 211 -11.60 -23.43 -0.42
CA GLU A 211 -12.21 -22.51 -1.38
C GLU A 211 -11.48 -22.54 -2.71
N PRO A 212 -12.19 -22.46 -3.86
CA PRO A 212 -11.58 -22.42 -5.18
C PRO A 212 -10.57 -21.26 -5.30
N VAL A 213 -9.37 -21.57 -5.80
CA VAL A 213 -8.25 -20.62 -5.95
C VAL A 213 -8.68 -19.31 -6.62
N HIS A 214 -9.44 -19.39 -7.69
CA HIS A 214 -9.85 -18.23 -8.49
C HIS A 214 -10.89 -17.32 -7.79
N ARG A 215 -11.45 -17.74 -6.64
CA ARG A 215 -12.45 -16.99 -5.86
C ARG A 215 -11.93 -16.47 -4.52
N LEU A 216 -10.73 -16.86 -4.13
CA LEU A 216 -10.16 -16.49 -2.84
C LEU A 216 -9.98 -14.97 -2.71
N PRO A 217 -10.63 -14.33 -1.72
CA PRO A 217 -10.42 -12.92 -1.47
C PRO A 217 -9.08 -12.67 -0.74
N PRO A 218 -8.41 -11.54 -1.00
CA PRO A 218 -7.08 -11.22 -0.46
C PRO A 218 -6.96 -11.36 1.05
N HIS A 219 -7.93 -10.87 1.82
CA HIS A 219 -7.88 -10.93 3.28
C HIS A 219 -7.87 -12.37 3.84
N ARG A 220 -8.51 -13.34 3.13
CA ARG A 220 -8.46 -14.76 3.52
C ARG A 220 -7.11 -15.37 3.22
N ILE A 221 -6.50 -15.01 2.10
CA ILE A 221 -5.13 -15.45 1.76
C ILE A 221 -4.16 -14.99 2.85
N LEU A 222 -4.21 -13.72 3.24
CA LEU A 222 -3.35 -13.17 4.31
C LEU A 222 -3.64 -13.81 5.66
N ALA A 223 -4.91 -14.10 5.98
CA ALA A 223 -5.28 -14.79 7.21
C ALA A 223 -4.73 -16.23 7.26
N LEU A 224 -4.87 -16.99 6.15
CA LEU A 224 -4.34 -18.35 6.03
C LEU A 224 -2.81 -18.36 6.16
N ASN A 225 -2.12 -17.45 5.48
CA ASN A 225 -0.66 -17.29 5.55
C ASN A 225 -0.20 -16.93 6.98
N ARG A 226 -0.91 -16.03 7.68
CA ARG A 226 -0.64 -15.69 9.08
C ARG A 226 -0.79 -16.91 10.00
N GLY A 227 -1.87 -17.68 9.81
CA GLY A 227 -2.12 -18.91 10.58
C GLY A 227 -1.04 -19.96 10.35
N GLU A 228 -0.58 -20.15 9.11
CA GLU A 228 0.49 -21.06 8.74
C GLU A 228 1.85 -20.61 9.30
N ASN A 229 2.20 -19.32 9.16
CA ASN A 229 3.44 -18.75 9.68
C ASN A 229 3.53 -18.86 11.22
N LYS A 230 2.40 -18.85 11.91
CA LYS A 230 2.32 -19.11 13.36
C LYS A 230 2.30 -20.59 13.73
N GLY A 231 2.30 -21.52 12.77
CA GLY A 231 2.19 -22.96 12.99
C GLY A 231 0.78 -23.43 13.41
N LEU A 232 -0.22 -22.54 13.39
CA LEU A 232 -1.58 -22.82 13.82
C LEU A 232 -2.44 -23.50 12.73
N LEU A 233 -2.08 -23.28 11.46
CA LEU A 233 -2.73 -23.89 10.29
C LEU A 233 -1.72 -24.63 9.42
N LYS A 234 -2.20 -25.65 8.72
CA LYS A 234 -1.52 -26.31 7.59
C LYS A 234 -2.31 -25.96 6.33
N VAL A 235 -1.68 -25.25 5.41
CA VAL A 235 -2.31 -24.78 4.18
C VAL A 235 -1.75 -25.54 2.99
N SER A 236 -2.63 -26.07 2.12
CA SER A 236 -2.23 -26.85 0.95
C SER A 236 -3.18 -26.64 -0.22
N LEU A 237 -2.64 -26.76 -1.42
CA LEU A 237 -3.43 -26.78 -2.65
C LEU A 237 -3.99 -28.20 -2.84
N LYS A 238 -5.28 -28.33 -3.14
CA LYS A 238 -5.94 -29.62 -3.41
C LYS A 238 -6.43 -29.68 -4.83
N TYR A 239 -6.03 -30.74 -5.51
CA TYR A 239 -6.57 -31.14 -6.81
C TYR A 239 -6.40 -32.66 -6.96
N PRO A 240 -7.43 -33.41 -7.39
CA PRO A 240 -7.34 -34.88 -7.52
C PRO A 240 -6.26 -35.29 -8.52
N THR A 241 -5.31 -36.10 -8.07
CA THR A 241 -4.17 -36.56 -8.89
C THR A 241 -4.64 -37.38 -10.08
N GLU A 242 -5.62 -38.24 -9.87
CA GLU A 242 -6.18 -39.12 -10.90
C GLU A 242 -6.78 -38.31 -12.06
N VAL A 243 -7.54 -37.26 -11.74
CA VAL A 243 -8.14 -36.35 -12.72
C VAL A 243 -7.06 -35.64 -13.54
N MET A 244 -6.00 -35.18 -12.89
CA MET A 244 -4.90 -34.50 -13.59
C MET A 244 -4.15 -35.47 -14.50
N THR A 245 -3.80 -36.64 -14.00
CA THR A 245 -3.07 -37.63 -14.79
C THR A 245 -3.86 -38.11 -16.01
N GLU A 246 -5.18 -38.30 -15.89
CA GLU A 246 -6.03 -38.58 -17.05
C GLU A 246 -6.01 -37.45 -18.10
N LYS A 247 -6.14 -36.18 -17.67
CA LYS A 247 -6.09 -35.03 -18.59
C LYS A 247 -4.73 -34.92 -19.26
N LEU A 248 -3.66 -35.16 -18.52
CA LEU A 248 -2.30 -35.15 -19.06
C LEU A 248 -2.04 -36.31 -20.00
N ALA A 249 -2.52 -37.51 -19.69
CA ALA A 249 -2.42 -38.68 -20.59
C ALA A 249 -3.06 -38.41 -21.95
N ARG A 250 -4.24 -37.78 -21.98
CA ARG A 250 -4.90 -37.32 -23.20
C ARG A 250 -4.08 -36.28 -23.96
N LYS A 251 -3.54 -35.28 -23.24
CA LYS A 251 -2.72 -34.19 -23.81
C LYS A 251 -1.43 -34.73 -24.43
N LEU A 252 -0.75 -35.67 -23.76
CA LEU A 252 0.47 -36.31 -24.22
C LEU A 252 0.21 -37.44 -25.22
N LYS A 253 -1.06 -37.70 -25.55
CA LYS A 253 -1.49 -38.75 -26.51
C LYS A 253 -0.95 -40.13 -26.11
N ILE A 254 -0.99 -40.46 -24.79
CA ILE A 254 -0.60 -41.79 -24.33
C ILE A 254 -1.57 -42.81 -24.91
N GLN A 255 -1.02 -43.77 -25.70
CA GLN A 255 -1.79 -44.83 -26.36
C GLN A 255 -2.28 -45.82 -25.31
N GLN A 256 -3.56 -46.17 -25.39
CA GLN A 256 -4.16 -47.17 -24.50
C GLN A 256 -3.91 -48.60 -25.04
N HIS A 257 -3.81 -49.54 -24.11
CA HIS A 257 -3.65 -50.97 -24.42
C HIS A 257 -2.36 -51.33 -25.21
N THR A 258 -1.31 -50.53 -25.04
CA THR A 258 0.04 -50.86 -25.55
C THR A 258 0.91 -51.37 -24.40
N VAL A 259 2.01 -51.99 -24.73
CA VAL A 259 3.02 -52.46 -23.73
C VAL A 259 3.63 -51.30 -22.92
N TRP A 260 3.53 -50.07 -23.42
CA TRP A 260 4.06 -48.85 -22.80
C TRP A 260 3.07 -48.15 -21.89
N THR A 261 1.77 -48.47 -21.99
CA THR A 261 0.71 -47.73 -21.28
C THR A 261 0.95 -47.63 -19.79
N GLU A 262 1.26 -48.74 -19.14
CA GLU A 262 1.49 -48.77 -17.68
C GLU A 262 2.74 -47.99 -17.27
N MET A 263 3.88 -48.19 -17.96
CA MET A 263 5.13 -47.49 -17.65
C MET A 263 5.04 -46.00 -17.88
N TYR A 264 4.43 -45.59 -19.02
CA TYR A 264 4.28 -44.15 -19.31
C TYR A 264 3.32 -43.47 -18.34
N THR A 265 2.22 -44.13 -18.00
CA THR A 265 1.24 -43.60 -17.04
C THR A 265 1.85 -43.53 -15.63
N ALA A 266 2.66 -44.51 -15.20
CA ALA A 266 3.39 -44.48 -13.94
C ALA A 266 4.42 -43.36 -13.90
N ALA A 267 5.21 -43.18 -14.97
CA ALA A 267 6.16 -42.09 -15.10
C ALA A 267 5.47 -40.71 -15.10
N LEU A 268 4.32 -40.57 -15.72
CA LEU A 268 3.49 -39.38 -15.73
C LEU A 268 2.98 -39.04 -14.30
N ALA A 269 2.45 -40.05 -13.60
CA ALA A 269 1.96 -39.89 -12.24
C ALA A 269 3.07 -39.48 -11.29
N ASP A 270 4.27 -40.08 -11.38
CA ASP A 270 5.45 -39.71 -10.61
C ASP A 270 5.93 -38.27 -10.95
N SER A 271 5.99 -37.92 -12.24
CA SER A 271 6.31 -36.57 -12.72
C SER A 271 5.39 -35.55 -12.12
N TYR A 272 4.07 -35.77 -12.18
CA TYR A 272 3.10 -34.84 -11.60
C TYR A 272 3.26 -34.73 -10.08
N LYS A 273 3.19 -35.83 -9.36
CA LYS A 273 3.15 -35.87 -7.90
C LYS A 273 4.45 -35.37 -7.25
N ARG A 274 5.60 -35.78 -7.78
CA ARG A 274 6.91 -35.54 -7.17
C ARG A 274 7.60 -34.27 -7.69
N LEU A 275 7.48 -33.99 -9.00
CA LEU A 275 8.26 -32.92 -9.63
C LEU A 275 7.43 -31.66 -9.91
N ILE A 276 6.25 -31.81 -10.54
CA ILE A 276 5.49 -30.67 -11.05
C ILE A 276 4.60 -30.05 -9.97
N PHE A 277 3.75 -30.85 -9.33
CA PHE A 277 2.74 -30.32 -8.39
C PHE A 277 3.34 -29.52 -7.23
N PRO A 278 4.40 -29.99 -6.50
CA PRO A 278 4.98 -29.21 -5.42
C PRO A 278 5.61 -27.89 -5.88
N SER A 279 6.09 -27.85 -7.11
CA SER A 279 6.62 -26.62 -7.73
C SER A 279 5.52 -25.64 -8.08
N LEU A 280 4.44 -26.11 -8.73
CA LEU A 280 3.32 -25.27 -9.12
C LEU A 280 2.44 -24.86 -7.93
N GLU A 281 2.32 -25.70 -6.90
CA GLU A 281 1.67 -25.32 -5.63
C GLU A 281 2.35 -24.09 -5.01
N ARG A 282 3.69 -24.11 -4.87
CA ARG A 282 4.44 -22.96 -4.39
C ARG A 282 4.28 -21.74 -5.28
N GLU A 283 4.32 -21.92 -6.58
CA GLU A 283 4.14 -20.85 -7.55
C GLU A 283 2.77 -20.19 -7.42
N ILE A 284 1.69 -20.99 -7.41
CA ILE A 284 0.32 -20.50 -7.26
C ILE A 284 0.12 -19.81 -5.91
N ARG A 285 0.64 -20.40 -4.83
CA ARG A 285 0.56 -19.79 -3.50
C ARG A 285 1.32 -18.46 -3.41
N ASN A 286 2.50 -18.37 -4.02
CA ASN A 286 3.27 -17.13 -4.10
C ASN A 286 2.50 -16.07 -4.91
N GLU A 287 1.94 -16.40 -6.06
CA GLU A 287 1.16 -15.48 -6.87
C GLU A 287 -0.11 -15.00 -6.16
N LEU A 288 -0.81 -15.88 -5.43
CA LEU A 288 -1.93 -15.53 -4.59
C LEU A 288 -1.51 -14.55 -3.49
N THR A 289 -0.38 -14.82 -2.84
CA THR A 289 0.17 -13.97 -1.77
C THR A 289 0.55 -12.59 -2.31
N GLU A 290 1.30 -12.52 -3.42
CA GLU A 290 1.67 -11.26 -4.06
C GLU A 290 0.44 -10.42 -4.46
N LYS A 291 -0.58 -11.04 -5.03
CA LYS A 291 -1.83 -10.35 -5.36
C LYS A 291 -2.55 -9.82 -4.11
N ALA A 292 -2.59 -10.63 -3.05
CA ALA A 292 -3.23 -10.26 -1.80
C ALA A 292 -2.47 -9.12 -1.09
N GLU A 293 -1.14 -9.19 -1.07
CA GLU A 293 -0.27 -8.16 -0.51
C GLU A 293 -0.40 -6.85 -1.27
N LYS A 294 -0.34 -6.85 -2.59
CA LYS A 294 -0.51 -5.64 -3.42
C LYS A 294 -1.83 -4.96 -3.17
N GLN A 295 -2.93 -5.72 -3.10
CA GLN A 295 -4.24 -5.15 -2.80
C GLN A 295 -4.30 -4.60 -1.37
N ALA A 296 -3.77 -5.31 -0.38
CA ALA A 296 -3.73 -4.82 1.00
C ALA A 296 -2.89 -3.54 1.12
N ILE A 297 -1.71 -3.50 0.50
CA ILE A 297 -0.82 -2.33 0.49
C ILE A 297 -1.51 -1.13 -0.17
N SER A 298 -2.24 -1.34 -1.26
CA SER A 298 -3.01 -0.29 -1.94
C SER A 298 -4.10 0.30 -1.02
N ILE A 299 -4.78 -0.54 -0.25
CA ILE A 299 -5.76 -0.08 0.76
C ILE A 299 -5.06 0.70 1.89
N PHE A 300 -3.92 0.20 2.39
CA PHE A 300 -3.15 0.90 3.41
C PHE A 300 -2.65 2.26 2.93
N ALA A 301 -2.23 2.34 1.66
CA ALA A 301 -1.85 3.58 1.00
C ALA A 301 -3.01 4.59 0.96
N ALA A 302 -4.21 4.13 0.57
CA ALA A 302 -5.41 4.98 0.54
C ALA A 302 -5.81 5.44 1.95
N ASN A 303 -5.79 4.55 2.95
CA ASN A 303 -6.08 4.89 4.33
C ASN A 303 -5.07 5.90 4.90
N LEU A 304 -3.78 5.72 4.63
CA LEU A 304 -2.74 6.67 5.04
C LEU A 304 -2.94 8.04 4.38
N ARG A 305 -3.22 8.07 3.07
CA ARG A 305 -3.48 9.32 2.34
C ARG A 305 -4.62 10.11 2.98
N GLN A 306 -5.74 9.45 3.30
CA GLN A 306 -6.88 10.10 3.95
C GLN A 306 -6.55 10.60 5.35
N LEU A 307 -5.75 9.84 6.10
CA LEU A 307 -5.31 10.27 7.43
C LEU A 307 -4.44 11.52 7.37
N LEU A 308 -3.50 11.59 6.42
CA LEU A 308 -2.59 12.73 6.23
C LEU A 308 -3.30 13.98 5.70
N LEU A 309 -4.32 13.81 4.87
CA LEU A 309 -5.07 14.90 4.24
C LEU A 309 -6.30 15.34 5.05
N GLN A 310 -6.43 14.94 6.32
CA GLN A 310 -7.47 15.46 7.19
C GLN A 310 -7.30 16.97 7.42
N GLN A 311 -8.43 17.68 7.52
CA GLN A 311 -8.44 19.12 7.76
C GLN A 311 -7.74 19.45 9.07
N PRO A 312 -6.75 20.35 9.08
CA PRO A 312 -6.10 20.83 10.28
C PRO A 312 -7.05 21.75 11.07
N VAL A 313 -6.95 21.70 12.41
CA VAL A 313 -7.72 22.58 13.32
C VAL A 313 -6.78 23.61 13.91
N ALA A 314 -6.54 24.67 13.16
CA ALA A 314 -5.63 25.76 13.59
C ALA A 314 -6.29 26.71 14.61
N GLY A 315 -5.46 27.46 15.33
CA GLY A 315 -5.91 28.55 16.21
C GLY A 315 -6.40 28.13 17.59
N HIS A 316 -6.43 26.84 17.91
CA HIS A 316 -6.87 26.33 19.21
C HIS A 316 -5.71 26.08 20.18
N THR A 317 -5.93 26.40 21.46
CA THR A 317 -5.15 25.79 22.55
C THR A 317 -5.72 24.43 22.82
N VAL A 318 -4.92 23.38 22.65
CA VAL A 318 -5.38 21.99 22.67
C VAL A 318 -4.82 21.26 23.89
N LEU A 319 -5.69 20.57 24.64
CA LEU A 319 -5.31 19.59 25.65
C LEU A 319 -5.29 18.21 25.02
N GLY A 320 -4.10 17.62 24.85
CA GLY A 320 -3.93 16.22 24.41
C GLY A 320 -3.97 15.28 25.60
N LEU A 321 -4.77 14.23 25.46
CA LEU A 321 -4.91 13.15 26.43
C LEU A 321 -4.46 11.83 25.79
N ASP A 322 -3.42 11.23 26.38
CA ASP A 322 -2.93 9.88 26.01
C ASP A 322 -3.44 8.89 27.07
N PRO A 323 -4.49 8.11 26.75
CA PRO A 323 -5.19 7.28 27.71
C PRO A 323 -4.33 6.15 28.29
N GLY A 324 -4.50 5.83 29.57
CA GLY A 324 -3.80 4.71 30.21
C GLY A 324 -4.38 4.30 31.55
N TYR A 325 -4.59 3.00 31.75
CA TYR A 325 -5.18 2.48 32.99
C TYR A 325 -4.23 2.54 34.20
N ARG A 326 -3.02 2.00 34.05
CA ARG A 326 -2.10 1.80 35.19
C ARG A 326 -1.24 3.02 35.50
N THR A 327 -0.78 3.70 34.47
CA THR A 327 0.14 4.85 34.60
C THR A 327 -0.58 6.19 34.64
N GLY A 328 -1.91 6.22 34.64
CA GLY A 328 -2.73 7.40 34.48
C GLY A 328 -2.76 7.91 33.03
N CYS A 329 -3.77 8.70 32.71
CA CYS A 329 -3.89 9.41 31.45
C CYS A 329 -2.86 10.54 31.40
N LYS A 330 -1.97 10.54 30.41
CA LYS A 330 -0.98 11.60 30.22
C LYS A 330 -1.66 12.79 29.54
N ALA A 331 -1.45 13.97 30.10
CA ALA A 331 -2.04 15.21 29.62
C ALA A 331 -0.95 16.19 29.18
N ALA A 332 -1.15 16.84 28.05
CA ALA A 332 -0.28 17.92 27.58
C ALA A 332 -1.10 19.04 26.95
N VAL A 333 -0.85 20.28 27.38
CA VAL A 333 -1.44 21.46 26.75
C VAL A 333 -0.47 22.05 25.77
N ILE A 334 -0.94 22.33 24.55
CA ILE A 334 -0.17 22.97 23.49
C ILE A 334 -0.81 24.30 23.09
N SER A 335 0.03 25.30 22.79
CA SER A 335 -0.43 26.59 22.25
C SER A 335 -0.98 26.44 20.82
N PRO A 336 -1.66 27.45 20.25
CA PRO A 336 -2.06 27.46 18.85
C PRO A 336 -0.92 27.26 17.84
N GLN A 337 0.33 27.51 18.25
CA GLN A 337 1.55 27.32 17.44
C GLN A 337 2.22 25.94 17.72
N GLY A 338 1.59 25.04 18.46
CA GLY A 338 2.11 23.70 18.78
C GLY A 338 3.20 23.66 19.85
N LYS A 339 3.47 24.77 20.60
CA LYS A 339 4.42 24.80 21.71
C LYS A 339 3.78 24.18 22.94
N THR A 340 4.49 23.28 23.63
CA THR A 340 4.05 22.72 24.91
C THR A 340 4.04 23.78 25.99
N LEU A 341 2.88 23.96 26.65
CA LEU A 341 2.66 24.94 27.72
C LEU A 341 2.69 24.27 29.11
N ALA A 342 2.09 23.07 29.24
CA ALA A 342 2.04 22.31 30.48
C ALA A 342 1.87 20.82 30.19
N THR A 343 2.24 20.03 31.19
CA THR A 343 2.02 18.56 31.19
C THR A 343 1.58 18.10 32.57
N ASP A 344 0.77 17.03 32.63
CA ASP A 344 0.30 16.41 33.87
C ASP A 344 0.01 14.92 33.66
N ALA A 345 -0.28 14.20 34.75
CA ALA A 345 -0.74 12.79 34.71
C ALA A 345 -2.03 12.66 35.52
N LEU A 346 -3.14 12.41 34.83
CA LEU A 346 -4.48 12.34 35.39
C LEU A 346 -4.91 10.90 35.64
N TYR A 347 -5.10 10.52 36.90
CA TYR A 347 -5.50 9.15 37.29
C TYR A 347 -7.02 9.01 37.31
N ILE A 348 -7.65 9.02 36.15
CA ILE A 348 -9.10 9.03 35.97
C ILE A 348 -9.78 7.70 36.34
N THR A 349 -9.05 6.58 36.30
CA THR A 349 -9.54 5.22 36.61
C THR A 349 -9.03 4.72 37.97
N GLY A 350 -8.40 5.57 38.77
CA GLY A 350 -7.82 5.22 40.06
C GLY A 350 -8.82 5.21 41.23
N SER A 351 -8.30 5.33 42.48
CA SER A 351 -9.10 5.48 43.68
C SER A 351 -9.90 6.81 43.66
N GLU A 352 -10.94 6.94 44.49
CA GLU A 352 -11.75 8.18 44.57
C GLU A 352 -10.91 9.41 44.85
N LYS A 353 -9.89 9.28 45.68
CA LYS A 353 -8.91 10.39 45.93
C LYS A 353 -8.16 10.77 44.66
N GLN A 354 -7.72 9.78 43.87
CA GLN A 354 -7.03 10.03 42.61
C GLN A 354 -7.95 10.63 41.55
N LYS A 355 -9.21 10.17 41.50
CA LYS A 355 -10.20 10.76 40.60
C LYS A 355 -10.48 12.24 40.93
N ALA A 356 -10.63 12.55 42.22
CA ALA A 356 -10.81 13.95 42.65
C ALA A 356 -9.58 14.82 42.33
N GLN A 357 -8.37 14.29 42.44
CA GLN A 357 -7.14 14.97 41.99
C GLN A 357 -7.09 15.15 40.47
N ALA A 358 -7.49 14.14 39.72
CA ALA A 358 -7.56 14.21 38.25
C ALA A 358 -8.59 15.26 37.79
N GLU A 359 -9.73 15.35 38.45
CA GLU A 359 -10.75 16.40 38.23
C GLU A 359 -10.18 17.81 38.47
N ALA A 360 -9.53 18.01 39.59
CA ALA A 360 -8.89 19.32 39.93
C ALA A 360 -7.76 19.64 38.92
N GLY A 361 -6.92 18.67 38.56
CA GLY A 361 -5.85 18.84 37.58
C GLY A 361 -6.38 19.21 36.19
N PHE A 362 -7.43 18.49 35.73
CA PHE A 362 -8.07 18.77 34.44
C PHE A 362 -8.62 20.22 34.40
N LEU A 363 -9.36 20.64 35.42
CA LEU A 363 -9.90 22.00 35.50
C LEU A 363 -8.80 23.06 35.55
N ASN A 364 -7.71 22.78 36.29
CA ASN A 364 -6.58 23.69 36.35
C ASN A 364 -5.95 23.87 34.95
N LEU A 365 -5.73 22.78 34.21
CA LEU A 365 -5.19 22.86 32.85
C LEU A 365 -6.11 23.65 31.91
N ILE A 366 -7.43 23.40 31.97
CA ILE A 366 -8.41 24.10 31.13
C ILE A 366 -8.41 25.58 31.40
N ASN A 367 -8.55 25.97 32.67
CA ASN A 367 -8.74 27.38 33.05
C ASN A 367 -7.44 28.18 32.95
N THR A 368 -6.30 27.63 33.38
CA THR A 368 -5.02 28.35 33.39
C THR A 368 -4.51 28.67 32.00
N TYR A 369 -4.71 27.73 31.05
CA TYR A 369 -4.16 27.87 29.70
C TYR A 369 -5.20 28.23 28.65
N GLY A 370 -6.46 28.39 29.03
CA GLY A 370 -7.54 28.77 28.10
C GLY A 370 -7.75 27.70 27.03
N VAL A 371 -7.77 26.43 27.41
CA VAL A 371 -8.00 25.31 26.47
C VAL A 371 -9.36 25.44 25.82
N THR A 372 -9.41 25.30 24.50
CA THR A 372 -10.64 25.41 23.71
C THR A 372 -11.05 24.08 23.06
N LEU A 373 -10.11 23.12 22.99
CA LEU A 373 -10.34 21.80 22.38
C LEU A 373 -9.57 20.73 23.16
N VAL A 374 -10.19 19.56 23.38
CA VAL A 374 -9.54 18.38 23.96
C VAL A 374 -9.36 17.32 22.87
N ALA A 375 -8.14 16.79 22.74
CA ALA A 375 -7.78 15.72 21.84
C ALA A 375 -7.56 14.44 22.64
N ILE A 376 -8.34 13.39 22.41
CA ILE A 376 -8.26 12.13 23.15
C ILE A 376 -7.73 11.03 22.22
N GLY A 377 -6.65 10.36 22.60
CA GLY A 377 -6.12 9.21 21.89
C GLY A 377 -7.13 8.05 21.86
N ASN A 378 -7.17 7.29 20.77
CA ASN A 378 -8.13 6.19 20.57
C ASN A 378 -7.63 4.83 21.05
N GLY A 379 -6.62 4.77 21.92
CA GLY A 379 -6.07 3.52 22.43
C GLY A 379 -6.75 2.97 23.67
N THR A 380 -5.97 2.22 24.45
CA THR A 380 -6.46 1.58 25.67
C THR A 380 -6.93 2.65 26.68
N ALA A 381 -8.12 2.47 27.27
CA ALA A 381 -8.79 3.44 28.16
C ALA A 381 -9.30 4.74 27.48
N SER A 382 -9.39 4.77 26.16
CA SER A 382 -9.95 5.91 25.42
C SER A 382 -11.39 6.21 25.83
N TYR A 383 -12.22 5.17 25.95
CA TYR A 383 -13.62 5.33 26.33
C TYR A 383 -13.79 5.94 27.73
N GLU A 384 -13.05 5.45 28.71
CA GLU A 384 -13.07 5.95 30.09
C GLU A 384 -12.56 7.40 30.15
N THR A 385 -11.59 7.75 29.29
CA THR A 385 -11.09 9.14 29.17
C THR A 385 -12.11 10.05 28.48
N GLU A 386 -12.82 9.55 27.48
CA GLU A 386 -13.91 10.25 26.81
C GLU A 386 -15.08 10.49 27.78
N GLU A 387 -15.50 9.45 28.52
CA GLU A 387 -16.55 9.55 29.52
C GLU A 387 -16.20 10.58 30.61
N PHE A 388 -14.97 10.52 31.16
CA PHE A 388 -14.47 11.50 32.12
C PHE A 388 -14.53 12.93 31.54
N THR A 389 -14.02 13.13 30.34
CA THR A 389 -14.00 14.45 29.67
C THR A 389 -15.41 14.99 29.47
N SER A 390 -16.34 14.16 29.00
CA SER A 390 -17.74 14.53 28.83
C SER A 390 -18.41 14.91 30.15
N GLN A 391 -18.19 14.12 31.22
CA GLN A 391 -18.70 14.44 32.56
C GLN A 391 -18.17 15.76 33.10
N MET A 392 -16.89 16.06 32.86
CA MET A 392 -16.27 17.33 33.25
C MET A 392 -16.89 18.50 32.48
N ILE A 393 -17.09 18.38 31.18
CA ILE A 393 -17.74 19.42 30.35
C ILE A 393 -19.16 19.69 30.87
N GLU A 394 -19.94 18.66 31.15
CA GLU A 394 -21.32 18.80 31.63
C GLU A 394 -21.38 19.37 33.05
N LYS A 395 -20.62 18.78 33.99
CA LYS A 395 -20.63 19.15 35.42
C LYS A 395 -20.24 20.62 35.65
N TYR A 396 -19.23 21.08 34.92
CA TYR A 396 -18.70 22.45 35.07
C TYR A 396 -19.14 23.43 33.99
N ARG A 397 -20.04 22.97 33.07
CA ARG A 397 -20.57 23.75 31.93
C ARG A 397 -19.46 24.42 31.12
N LEU A 398 -18.40 23.67 30.84
CA LEU A 398 -17.25 24.17 30.10
C LEU A 398 -17.63 24.42 28.63
N ASN A 399 -17.21 25.58 28.10
CA ASN A 399 -17.43 25.88 26.68
C ASN A 399 -16.28 25.36 25.82
N ILE A 400 -16.06 24.05 25.89
CA ILE A 400 -15.05 23.32 25.12
C ILE A 400 -15.71 22.13 24.41
N ALA A 401 -15.04 21.62 23.37
CA ALA A 401 -15.41 20.37 22.73
C ALA A 401 -14.23 19.39 22.81
N TYR A 402 -14.49 18.12 22.52
CA TYR A 402 -13.43 17.14 22.38
C TYR A 402 -13.52 16.39 21.04
N THR A 403 -12.42 15.81 20.64
CA THR A 403 -12.33 14.94 19.45
C THR A 403 -11.47 13.73 19.74
N ILE A 404 -11.82 12.60 19.13
CA ILE A 404 -11.01 11.38 19.21
C ILE A 404 -9.98 11.41 18.10
N VAL A 405 -8.73 11.12 18.45
CA VAL A 405 -7.56 11.18 17.56
C VAL A 405 -6.89 9.82 17.48
N SER A 406 -6.49 9.41 16.30
CA SER A 406 -5.69 8.19 16.15
C SER A 406 -4.33 8.38 16.85
N GLU A 407 -4.00 7.50 17.78
CA GLU A 407 -2.69 7.44 18.43
C GLU A 407 -1.69 6.55 17.68
N ALA A 408 -2.08 5.99 16.52
CA ALA A 408 -1.23 5.11 15.73
C ALA A 408 0.17 5.71 15.52
N GLY A 409 1.22 4.96 15.89
CA GLY A 409 2.60 5.41 15.82
C GLY A 409 3.04 6.46 16.87
N ALA A 410 2.16 6.94 17.77
CA ALA A 410 2.55 7.92 18.79
C ALA A 410 3.63 7.37 19.74
N SER A 411 3.55 6.10 20.11
CA SER A 411 4.57 5.42 20.92
C SER A 411 5.91 5.31 20.18
N VAL A 412 5.90 5.11 18.86
CA VAL A 412 7.12 5.08 18.03
C VAL A 412 7.76 6.45 17.98
N TYR A 413 6.96 7.50 17.76
CA TYR A 413 7.43 8.89 17.82
C TYR A 413 8.03 9.21 19.17
N SER A 414 7.30 8.98 20.27
CA SER A 414 7.73 9.37 21.62
C SER A 414 9.08 8.75 22.03
N ALA A 415 9.37 7.54 21.58
CA ALA A 415 10.64 6.84 21.80
C ALA A 415 11.75 7.26 20.82
N SER A 416 11.43 7.96 19.74
CA SER A 416 12.36 8.30 18.66
C SER A 416 13.45 9.31 19.11
N LYS A 417 14.55 9.35 18.34
CA LYS A 417 15.59 10.37 18.52
C LYS A 417 15.04 11.77 18.26
N LEU A 418 14.20 11.92 17.24
CA LEU A 418 13.56 13.20 16.89
C LEU A 418 12.73 13.76 18.06
N ALA A 419 11.91 12.93 18.70
CA ALA A 419 11.10 13.37 19.83
C ALA A 419 11.95 13.78 21.04
N ARG A 420 13.11 13.14 21.25
CA ARG A 420 14.08 13.53 22.28
C ARG A 420 14.73 14.90 22.00
N GLU A 421 15.01 15.17 20.73
CA GLU A 421 15.57 16.45 20.27
C GLU A 421 14.52 17.58 20.35
N GLU A 422 13.27 17.30 19.99
CA GLU A 422 12.17 18.29 20.04
C GLU A 422 11.67 18.59 21.47
N LEU A 423 11.67 17.59 22.35
CA LEU A 423 11.08 17.63 23.68
C LEU A 423 12.05 17.02 24.71
N PRO A 424 13.27 17.60 24.89
CA PRO A 424 14.30 17.03 25.74
C PRO A 424 13.89 16.95 27.22
N GLU A 425 13.09 17.91 27.69
CA GLU A 425 12.65 18.02 29.08
C GLU A 425 11.50 17.09 29.46
N LEU A 426 10.87 16.42 28.45
CA LEU A 426 9.69 15.58 28.67
C LEU A 426 10.04 14.09 28.71
N ASP A 427 9.38 13.40 29.64
CA ASP A 427 9.36 11.94 29.68
C ASP A 427 8.73 11.34 28.41
N VAL A 428 9.15 10.13 28.05
CA VAL A 428 8.67 9.41 26.86
C VAL A 428 7.13 9.36 26.84
N SER A 429 6.48 9.12 27.97
CA SER A 429 5.02 8.99 28.03
C SER A 429 4.31 10.33 27.78
N LEU A 430 4.88 11.45 28.22
CA LEU A 430 4.31 12.78 27.99
C LEU A 430 4.45 13.27 26.55
N ARG A 431 5.50 12.84 25.85
CA ARG A 431 5.68 13.14 24.42
C ARG A 431 4.56 12.58 23.56
N GLY A 432 3.97 11.44 23.96
CA GLY A 432 2.79 10.87 23.31
C GLY A 432 1.60 11.82 23.35
N ALA A 433 1.28 12.37 24.52
CA ALA A 433 0.18 13.34 24.69
C ALA A 433 0.39 14.63 23.88
N VAL A 434 1.63 15.13 23.81
CA VAL A 434 1.98 16.28 22.94
C VAL A 434 1.73 15.96 21.49
N SER A 435 2.14 14.78 21.03
CA SER A 435 1.91 14.33 19.64
C SER A 435 0.41 14.22 19.33
N ILE A 436 -0.39 13.64 20.22
CA ILE A 436 -1.85 13.53 20.05
C ILE A 436 -2.48 14.93 19.90
N ALA A 437 -2.08 15.90 20.71
CA ALA A 437 -2.57 17.27 20.59
C ALA A 437 -2.17 17.92 19.26
N ARG A 438 -0.90 17.79 18.84
CA ARG A 438 -0.39 18.37 17.59
C ARG A 438 -1.04 17.75 16.34
N ARG A 439 -1.44 16.46 16.38
CA ARG A 439 -2.16 15.81 15.28
C ARG A 439 -3.50 16.44 14.96
N VAL A 440 -4.17 17.06 15.92
CA VAL A 440 -5.39 17.81 15.65
C VAL A 440 -5.07 19.13 14.98
N GLN A 441 -4.00 19.81 15.41
CA GLN A 441 -3.62 21.08 14.82
C GLN A 441 -3.15 20.94 13.37
N ASP A 442 -2.27 19.97 13.09
CA ASP A 442 -1.84 19.61 11.74
C ASP A 442 -1.46 18.12 11.66
N PRO A 443 -2.36 17.25 11.17
CA PRO A 443 -2.11 15.82 11.03
C PRO A 443 -0.88 15.52 10.18
N LEU A 444 -0.74 16.19 9.03
CA LEU A 444 0.37 15.96 8.10
C LEU A 444 1.71 16.31 8.74
N ALA A 445 1.84 17.51 9.30
CA ALA A 445 3.08 18.00 9.91
C ALA A 445 3.57 17.13 11.07
N GLU A 446 2.64 16.50 11.80
CA GLU A 446 3.00 15.63 12.93
C GLU A 446 3.27 14.18 12.48
N LEU A 447 2.44 13.60 11.60
CA LEU A 447 2.55 12.20 11.17
C LEU A 447 3.79 11.93 10.32
N VAL A 448 4.29 12.90 9.57
CA VAL A 448 5.55 12.77 8.80
C VAL A 448 6.79 12.55 9.68
N LYS A 449 6.70 12.81 10.98
CA LYS A 449 7.76 12.52 11.95
C LYS A 449 7.90 11.04 12.30
N ILE A 450 6.93 10.22 11.87
CA ILE A 450 6.85 8.79 12.14
C ILE A 450 7.18 8.06 10.85
N GLU A 451 7.93 6.97 10.96
CA GLU A 451 8.15 6.09 9.81
C GLU A 451 6.79 5.59 9.27
N PRO A 452 6.46 5.79 7.98
CA PRO A 452 5.11 5.54 7.45
C PRO A 452 4.56 4.15 7.76
N LYS A 453 5.40 3.11 7.70
CA LYS A 453 5.00 1.73 8.04
C LYS A 453 4.69 1.51 9.53
N ALA A 454 5.06 2.43 10.42
CA ALA A 454 4.72 2.37 11.84
C ALA A 454 3.36 3.03 12.16
N ILE A 455 2.75 3.71 11.18
CA ILE A 455 1.40 4.24 11.29
C ILE A 455 0.43 3.10 11.01
N GLY A 456 -0.38 2.72 12.00
CA GLY A 456 -1.36 1.63 11.86
C GLY A 456 -2.52 2.03 10.96
N VAL A 457 -2.57 1.51 9.75
CA VAL A 457 -3.58 1.82 8.72
C VAL A 457 -4.29 0.58 8.19
N GLY A 458 -3.98 -0.61 8.72
CA GLY A 458 -4.65 -1.84 8.30
C GLY A 458 -4.34 -3.07 9.13
N GLN A 459 -5.26 -4.04 9.12
CA GLN A 459 -5.24 -5.23 9.98
C GLN A 459 -4.08 -6.19 9.69
N TYR A 460 -3.67 -6.32 8.41
CA TYR A 460 -2.62 -7.25 7.96
C TYR A 460 -1.30 -6.55 7.62
N GLN A 461 -1.10 -5.33 8.11
CA GLN A 461 0.06 -4.49 7.75
C GLN A 461 1.41 -5.15 8.05
N HIS A 462 1.48 -6.00 9.09
CA HIS A 462 2.70 -6.72 9.46
C HIS A 462 2.89 -8.05 8.73
N ASP A 463 1.90 -8.50 7.94
CA ASP A 463 1.90 -9.79 7.25
C ASP A 463 2.16 -9.67 5.73
N VAL A 464 2.34 -8.45 5.23
CA VAL A 464 2.67 -8.17 3.83
C VAL A 464 4.15 -7.91 3.64
N ASN A 465 4.61 -7.87 2.40
CA ASN A 465 5.98 -7.52 2.04
C ASN A 465 6.38 -6.15 2.62
N GLN A 466 7.24 -6.15 3.65
CA GLN A 466 7.60 -4.95 4.41
C GLN A 466 8.41 -3.93 3.60
N LYS A 467 9.13 -4.38 2.55
CA LYS A 467 9.88 -3.48 1.66
C LYS A 467 8.92 -2.74 0.73
N GLU A 468 8.03 -3.46 0.06
CA GLU A 468 7.00 -2.89 -0.82
C GLU A 468 6.06 -1.96 -0.04
N LEU A 469 5.66 -2.37 1.17
CA LEU A 469 4.87 -1.53 2.09
C LEU A 469 5.59 -0.21 2.39
N ALA A 470 6.87 -0.26 2.78
CA ALA A 470 7.63 0.93 3.13
C ALA A 470 7.79 1.87 1.92
N GLU A 471 8.12 1.35 0.75
CA GLU A 471 8.26 2.11 -0.49
C GLU A 471 6.93 2.79 -0.88
N THR A 472 5.82 2.04 -0.86
CA THR A 472 4.49 2.58 -1.21
C THR A 472 4.02 3.64 -0.22
N LEU A 473 4.11 3.38 1.09
CA LEU A 473 3.66 4.35 2.10
C LEU A 473 4.53 5.61 2.12
N THR A 474 5.83 5.50 1.89
CA THR A 474 6.72 6.67 1.73
C THR A 474 6.29 7.51 0.54
N GLY A 475 6.01 6.88 -0.59
CA GLY A 475 5.48 7.57 -1.77
C GLY A 475 4.13 8.27 -1.54
N VAL A 476 3.27 7.72 -0.68
CA VAL A 476 2.03 8.39 -0.25
C VAL A 476 2.31 9.65 0.55
N VAL A 477 3.25 9.58 1.50
CA VAL A 477 3.64 10.77 2.29
C VAL A 477 4.21 11.85 1.38
N GLU A 478 5.14 11.50 0.48
CA GLU A 478 5.69 12.43 -0.51
C GLU A 478 4.59 13.09 -1.35
N SER A 479 3.67 12.28 -1.88
CA SER A 479 2.52 12.78 -2.66
C SER A 479 1.68 13.77 -1.85
N CYS A 480 1.33 13.44 -0.60
CA CYS A 480 0.53 14.32 0.27
C CYS A 480 1.26 15.63 0.59
N VAL A 481 2.55 15.57 0.95
CA VAL A 481 3.35 16.75 1.29
C VAL A 481 3.46 17.69 0.08
N ASN A 482 3.76 17.16 -1.10
CA ASN A 482 3.87 17.97 -2.31
C ASN A 482 2.50 18.47 -2.83
N HIS A 483 1.42 17.71 -2.60
CA HIS A 483 0.06 18.16 -2.90
C HIS A 483 -0.35 19.36 -2.03
N VAL A 484 -0.12 19.29 -0.73
CA VAL A 484 -0.46 20.36 0.22
C VAL A 484 0.46 21.57 0.03
N GLY A 485 1.75 21.32 -0.25
CA GLY A 485 2.81 22.33 -0.22
C GLY A 485 3.28 22.64 1.20
N VAL A 486 4.46 23.18 1.34
CA VAL A 486 5.14 23.35 2.62
C VAL A 486 5.55 24.80 2.84
N GLU A 487 5.19 25.37 4.00
CA GLU A 487 5.65 26.70 4.41
C GLU A 487 7.10 26.63 4.87
N LEU A 488 8.00 27.25 4.09
CA LEU A 488 9.45 27.14 4.25
C LEU A 488 9.96 27.62 5.61
N ASN A 489 9.34 28.69 6.15
CA ASN A 489 9.81 29.33 7.38
C ASN A 489 9.35 28.64 8.67
N THR A 490 8.33 27.77 8.61
CA THR A 490 7.79 27.09 9.79
C THR A 490 7.99 25.57 9.76
N ALA A 491 8.29 25.01 8.59
CA ALA A 491 8.41 23.56 8.40
C ALA A 491 9.51 22.93 9.25
N SER A 492 9.25 21.70 9.72
CA SER A 492 10.24 20.86 10.38
C SER A 492 11.17 20.19 9.36
N PRO A 493 12.38 19.75 9.79
CA PRO A 493 13.27 18.97 8.92
C PRO A 493 12.62 17.69 8.38
N ALA A 494 11.76 17.05 9.19
CA ALA A 494 11.02 15.85 8.81
C ALA A 494 10.05 16.14 7.66
N LEU A 495 9.26 17.22 7.75
CA LEU A 495 8.34 17.62 6.70
C LEU A 495 9.07 18.01 5.41
N LEU A 496 10.14 18.80 5.52
CA LEU A 496 10.95 19.23 4.38
C LEU A 496 11.57 18.05 3.64
N SER A 497 11.95 16.96 4.33
CA SER A 497 12.58 15.80 3.70
C SER A 497 11.68 15.01 2.75
N TYR A 498 10.36 15.25 2.78
CA TYR A 498 9.39 14.69 1.84
C TYR A 498 9.05 15.62 0.67
N VAL A 499 9.62 16.82 0.64
CA VAL A 499 9.47 17.72 -0.51
C VAL A 499 10.32 17.19 -1.67
N ALA A 500 9.73 17.16 -2.86
CA ALA A 500 10.41 16.73 -4.08
C ALA A 500 11.79 17.40 -4.22
N GLY A 501 12.85 16.63 -4.46
CA GLY A 501 14.22 17.14 -4.61
C GLY A 501 14.92 17.53 -3.31
N VAL A 502 14.30 17.41 -2.14
CA VAL A 502 14.90 17.75 -0.84
C VAL A 502 15.30 16.48 -0.09
N SER A 503 16.58 16.19 -0.05
CA SER A 503 17.09 15.09 0.78
C SER A 503 17.07 15.43 2.27
N PRO A 504 17.12 14.43 3.20
CA PRO A 504 17.20 14.69 4.64
C PRO A 504 18.36 15.61 5.06
N THR A 505 19.49 15.55 4.35
CA THR A 505 20.64 16.44 4.57
C THR A 505 20.32 17.87 4.15
N VAL A 506 19.70 18.04 2.99
CA VAL A 506 19.27 19.37 2.51
C VAL A 506 18.22 19.97 3.43
N ALA A 507 17.25 19.18 3.91
CA ALA A 507 16.24 19.64 4.88
C ALA A 507 16.90 20.22 6.15
N LYS A 508 17.91 19.54 6.70
CA LYS A 508 18.68 20.06 7.86
C LYS A 508 19.44 21.35 7.52
N ASN A 509 20.02 21.43 6.32
CA ASN A 509 20.75 22.63 5.89
C ASN A 509 19.81 23.82 5.68
N ILE A 510 18.58 23.60 5.23
CA ILE A 510 17.53 24.65 5.13
C ILE A 510 17.25 25.23 6.53
N ILE A 511 17.09 24.35 7.52
CA ILE A 511 16.85 24.81 8.90
C ILE A 511 18.05 25.57 9.45
N ALA A 512 19.28 25.03 9.30
CA ALA A 512 20.49 25.69 9.75
C ALA A 512 20.66 27.08 9.11
N TRP A 513 20.40 27.19 7.82
CA TRP A 513 20.43 28.47 7.12
C TRP A 513 19.39 29.47 7.69
N ARG A 514 18.17 29.00 7.96
CA ARG A 514 17.10 29.80 8.57
C ARG A 514 17.47 30.29 9.98
N ASP A 515 18.10 29.41 10.77
CA ASP A 515 18.51 29.76 12.14
C ASP A 515 19.66 30.77 12.16
N GLU A 516 20.54 30.76 11.14
CA GLU A 516 21.68 31.66 11.03
C GLU A 516 21.33 33.00 10.36
N HIS A 517 20.48 32.98 9.31
CA HIS A 517 20.21 34.16 8.47
C HIS A 517 18.80 34.78 8.69
N GLY A 518 17.95 34.10 9.46
CA GLY A 518 16.55 34.49 9.64
C GLY A 518 15.65 33.86 8.59
N SER A 519 14.39 34.31 8.54
CA SER A 519 13.37 33.79 7.65
C SER A 519 13.70 34.06 6.18
N PHE A 520 13.44 33.09 5.33
CA PHE A 520 13.50 33.25 3.89
C PHE A 520 12.49 34.32 3.43
N THR A 521 12.91 35.21 2.55
CA THR A 521 12.08 36.27 1.95
C THR A 521 11.78 36.02 0.48
N ALA A 522 12.53 35.13 -0.16
CA ALA A 522 12.34 34.73 -1.56
C ALA A 522 12.79 33.29 -1.79
N ARG A 523 12.08 32.56 -2.64
CA ARG A 523 12.45 31.16 -3.03
C ARG A 523 13.88 31.06 -3.59
N LYS A 524 14.36 32.07 -4.30
CA LYS A 524 15.73 32.10 -4.84
C LYS A 524 16.83 32.00 -3.77
N GLU A 525 16.54 32.35 -2.53
CA GLU A 525 17.50 32.20 -1.44
C GLU A 525 17.82 30.76 -1.11
N LEU A 526 16.97 29.81 -1.49
CA LEU A 526 17.26 28.38 -1.39
C LEU A 526 18.54 27.96 -2.13
N LEU A 527 18.90 28.65 -3.22
CA LEU A 527 20.16 28.41 -3.93
C LEU A 527 21.42 28.75 -3.13
N LYS A 528 21.27 29.50 -2.00
CA LYS A 528 22.36 29.77 -1.06
C LYS A 528 22.53 28.65 -0.02
N VAL A 529 21.57 27.74 0.09
CA VAL A 529 21.60 26.64 1.04
C VAL A 529 22.60 25.59 0.59
N SER A 530 23.48 25.16 1.49
CA SER A 530 24.49 24.14 1.19
C SER A 530 23.86 22.84 0.66
N ARG A 531 24.41 22.30 -0.40
CA ARG A 531 23.96 21.08 -1.10
C ARG A 531 22.60 21.18 -1.81
N LEU A 532 22.00 22.35 -1.88
CA LEU A 532 20.81 22.59 -2.68
C LEU A 532 21.22 23.26 -3.99
N GLY A 533 21.54 22.45 -5.00
CA GLY A 533 21.93 22.93 -6.33
C GLY A 533 20.74 23.27 -7.22
N PRO A 534 21.01 23.80 -8.44
CA PRO A 534 19.95 24.21 -9.38
C PRO A 534 18.94 23.10 -9.70
N ALA A 535 19.40 21.86 -9.91
CA ALA A 535 18.51 20.73 -10.20
C ALA A 535 17.54 20.45 -9.03
N ALA A 536 18.05 20.41 -7.77
CA ALA A 536 17.20 20.25 -6.59
C ALA A 536 16.25 21.44 -6.40
N PHE A 537 16.71 22.67 -6.68
CA PHE A 537 15.87 23.86 -6.65
C PHE A 537 14.70 23.75 -7.63
N THR A 538 14.96 23.35 -8.89
CA THR A 538 13.89 23.12 -9.87
C THR A 538 12.87 22.10 -9.37
N GLN A 539 13.31 21.01 -8.71
CA GLN A 539 12.38 20.01 -8.21
C GLN A 539 11.53 20.50 -7.03
N CYS A 540 12.08 21.32 -6.11
CA CYS A 540 11.42 21.67 -4.84
C CYS A 540 10.70 23.02 -4.84
N ALA A 541 11.14 23.98 -5.65
CA ALA A 541 10.74 25.39 -5.51
C ALA A 541 9.21 25.62 -5.61
N GLY A 542 8.52 24.89 -6.46
CA GLY A 542 7.07 25.03 -6.63
C GLY A 542 6.25 24.48 -5.45
N PHE A 543 6.84 23.59 -4.64
CA PHE A 543 6.20 22.98 -3.48
C PHE A 543 6.48 23.71 -2.16
N LEU A 544 7.47 24.63 -2.14
CA LEU A 544 7.82 25.42 -0.99
C LEU A 544 7.19 26.81 -1.07
N ARG A 545 6.46 27.23 -0.05
CA ARG A 545 5.78 28.50 0.04
C ARG A 545 6.46 29.39 1.08
N ILE A 546 6.36 30.70 0.86
CA ILE A 546 6.88 31.72 1.79
C ILE A 546 5.78 32.72 2.03
N ALA A 547 5.16 32.68 3.21
CA ALA A 547 4.17 33.66 3.61
C ALA A 547 4.85 35.03 3.80
N GLY A 548 4.28 36.09 3.22
CA GLY A 548 4.86 37.43 3.27
C GLY A 548 6.14 37.63 2.45
N ALA A 549 6.37 36.79 1.45
CA ALA A 549 7.51 36.91 0.53
C ALA A 549 7.54 38.26 -0.21
N GLN A 550 8.74 38.69 -0.62
CA GLN A 550 8.93 39.89 -1.45
C GLN A 550 8.20 39.78 -2.79
N ASN A 551 8.23 38.61 -3.42
CA ASN A 551 7.42 38.27 -4.58
C ASN A 551 6.17 37.51 -4.11
N PRO A 552 4.93 38.05 -4.31
CA PRO A 552 3.71 37.36 -3.90
C PRO A 552 3.54 35.95 -4.51
N LEU A 553 4.14 35.69 -5.69
CA LEU A 553 4.11 34.39 -6.34
C LEU A 553 4.85 33.29 -5.53
N ASP A 554 5.80 33.67 -4.67
CA ASP A 554 6.49 32.75 -3.78
C ASP A 554 5.57 32.15 -2.70
N ASN A 555 4.39 32.72 -2.47
CA ASN A 555 3.34 32.16 -1.61
C ASN A 555 2.27 31.40 -2.39
N THR A 556 2.52 31.04 -3.64
CA THR A 556 1.59 30.29 -4.49
C THR A 556 2.17 28.94 -4.87
N SER A 557 1.38 28.10 -5.54
CA SER A 557 1.86 26.85 -6.13
C SER A 557 2.45 27.02 -7.54
N VAL A 558 2.58 28.25 -8.03
CA VAL A 558 3.19 28.54 -9.33
C VAL A 558 4.70 28.25 -9.26
N HIS A 559 5.21 27.52 -10.23
CA HIS A 559 6.65 27.24 -10.31
C HIS A 559 7.43 28.47 -10.78
N PRO A 560 8.64 28.72 -10.27
CA PRO A 560 9.45 29.87 -10.71
C PRO A 560 9.71 29.96 -12.22
N GLU A 561 9.76 28.83 -12.92
CA GLU A 561 9.88 28.79 -14.40
C GLU A 561 8.69 29.47 -15.10
N SER A 562 7.51 29.47 -14.48
CA SER A 562 6.27 30.02 -15.02
C SER A 562 5.97 31.45 -14.56
N TYR A 563 6.88 32.12 -13.82
CA TYR A 563 6.61 33.46 -13.30
C TYR A 563 6.37 34.49 -14.39
N LYS A 564 7.16 34.45 -15.48
CA LYS A 564 6.96 35.36 -16.64
C LYS A 564 5.57 35.21 -17.23
N LEU A 565 5.17 33.97 -17.52
CA LEU A 565 3.83 33.68 -18.04
C LEU A 565 2.74 34.13 -17.04
N THR A 566 2.95 33.91 -15.75
CA THR A 566 2.00 34.37 -14.74
C THR A 566 1.86 35.87 -14.69
N GLU A 567 2.95 36.63 -14.81
CA GLU A 567 2.92 38.11 -14.89
C GLU A 567 2.20 38.60 -16.17
N GLU A 568 2.35 37.92 -17.27
CA GLU A 568 1.63 38.21 -18.52
C GLU A 568 0.12 37.93 -18.36
N ILE A 569 -0.26 36.83 -17.72
CA ILE A 569 -1.67 36.53 -17.39
C ILE A 569 -2.26 37.59 -16.47
N ILE A 570 -1.56 37.99 -15.40
CA ILE A 570 -2.00 39.04 -14.48
C ILE A 570 -2.24 40.37 -15.22
N LYS A 571 -1.32 40.75 -16.11
CA LYS A 571 -1.47 41.97 -16.97
C LYS A 571 -2.65 41.85 -17.93
N LEU A 572 -2.87 40.69 -18.53
CA LEU A 572 -4.00 40.44 -19.42
C LEU A 572 -5.34 40.60 -18.70
N LEU A 573 -5.38 40.18 -17.41
CA LEU A 573 -6.54 40.35 -16.54
C LEU A 573 -6.71 41.80 -16.05
N GLY A 574 -5.78 42.73 -16.37
CA GLY A 574 -5.84 44.15 -16.02
C GLY A 574 -5.25 44.51 -14.67
N PHE A 575 -4.41 43.66 -14.10
CA PHE A 575 -3.83 43.84 -12.76
C PHE A 575 -2.30 43.90 -12.78
N GLY A 576 -1.72 44.27 -11.65
CA GLY A 576 -0.28 44.21 -11.40
C GLY A 576 0.13 43.13 -10.43
N LEU A 577 1.41 42.81 -10.37
CA LEU A 577 1.94 41.78 -9.46
C LEU A 577 1.62 42.04 -7.96
N LYS A 578 1.49 43.35 -7.58
CA LYS A 578 1.13 43.75 -6.23
C LYS A 578 -0.30 43.36 -5.83
N ASP A 579 -1.15 43.14 -6.81
CA ASP A 579 -2.57 42.83 -6.63
C ASP A 579 -2.83 41.34 -6.43
N CYS A 580 -1.77 40.49 -6.44
CA CYS A 580 -1.87 39.03 -6.30
C CYS A 580 -2.58 38.55 -5.02
N THR A 581 -2.61 39.36 -3.97
CA THR A 581 -3.34 39.06 -2.72
C THR A 581 -4.72 39.72 -2.66
N GLY A 582 -5.08 40.51 -3.67
CA GLY A 582 -6.34 41.25 -3.73
C GLY A 582 -7.52 40.39 -4.20
N ALA A 583 -8.69 40.59 -3.61
CA ALA A 583 -9.92 39.87 -3.94
C ALA A 583 -10.36 40.05 -5.41
N GLU A 584 -10.05 41.20 -5.99
CA GLU A 584 -10.43 41.53 -7.36
C GLU A 584 -9.68 40.62 -8.38
N LEU A 585 -8.36 40.47 -8.24
CA LEU A 585 -7.60 39.52 -9.07
C LEU A 585 -8.02 38.09 -8.85
N GLN A 586 -8.28 37.68 -7.59
CA GLN A 586 -8.75 36.35 -7.27
C GLN A 586 -10.06 36.02 -7.98
N HIS A 587 -11.02 36.99 -7.97
CA HIS A 587 -12.29 36.84 -8.68
C HIS A 587 -12.11 36.83 -10.20
N ALA A 588 -11.26 37.69 -10.74
CA ALA A 588 -10.97 37.71 -12.16
C ALA A 588 -10.33 36.41 -12.66
N ALA A 589 -9.35 35.88 -11.88
CA ALA A 589 -8.70 34.63 -12.19
C ALA A 589 -9.66 33.42 -12.11
N ALA A 590 -10.58 33.43 -11.14
CA ALA A 590 -11.58 32.35 -10.99
C ALA A 590 -12.59 32.28 -12.14
N ASN A 591 -12.85 33.41 -12.83
CA ASN A 591 -13.82 33.52 -13.93
C ASN A 591 -13.16 33.67 -15.31
N ALA A 592 -11.83 33.58 -15.38
CA ALA A 592 -11.10 33.74 -16.63
C ALA A 592 -11.24 32.51 -17.55
N ASP A 593 -11.30 32.77 -18.88
CA ASP A 593 -11.28 31.68 -19.86
C ASP A 593 -9.84 31.21 -20.12
N ALA A 594 -9.51 30.06 -19.55
CA ALA A 594 -8.18 29.47 -19.67
C ALA A 594 -7.81 29.11 -21.14
N GLU A 595 -8.77 28.66 -21.93
CA GLU A 595 -8.52 28.32 -23.35
C GLU A 595 -8.18 29.54 -24.19
N GLN A 596 -8.90 30.67 -23.97
CA GLN A 596 -8.63 31.93 -24.66
C GLN A 596 -7.24 32.44 -24.27
N ILE A 597 -6.92 32.48 -22.98
CA ILE A 597 -5.62 32.96 -22.49
C ILE A 597 -4.48 32.10 -23.01
N ALA A 598 -4.65 30.76 -23.00
CA ALA A 598 -3.64 29.84 -23.51
C ALA A 598 -3.32 30.08 -24.99
N LYS A 599 -4.34 30.37 -25.81
CA LYS A 599 -4.18 30.72 -27.24
C LYS A 599 -3.51 32.07 -27.43
N GLU A 600 -3.90 33.10 -26.64
CA GLU A 600 -3.39 34.46 -26.74
C GLU A 600 -1.91 34.58 -26.37
N LEU A 601 -1.48 33.77 -25.35
CA LEU A 601 -0.10 33.77 -24.86
C LEU A 601 0.76 32.65 -25.45
N ASP A 602 0.24 31.87 -26.41
CA ASP A 602 0.91 30.68 -26.98
C ASP A 602 1.47 29.73 -25.87
N ALA A 603 0.63 29.47 -24.87
CA ALA A 603 1.00 28.69 -23.67
C ALA A 603 0.17 27.41 -23.56
N GLY A 604 0.69 26.44 -22.85
CA GLY A 604 0.01 25.16 -22.58
C GLY A 604 -1.24 25.36 -21.71
N LEU A 605 -2.39 24.86 -22.16
CA LEU A 605 -3.66 24.96 -21.43
C LEU A 605 -3.57 24.40 -19.99
N PRO A 606 -2.93 23.25 -19.71
CA PRO A 606 -2.77 22.75 -18.34
C PRO A 606 -2.02 23.73 -17.43
N THR A 607 -0.95 24.34 -17.93
CA THR A 607 -0.15 25.33 -17.17
C THR A 607 -0.97 26.59 -16.89
N VAL A 608 -1.68 27.13 -17.89
CA VAL A 608 -2.55 28.30 -17.71
C VAL A 608 -3.66 28.02 -16.70
N THR A 609 -4.30 26.87 -16.79
CA THR A 609 -5.33 26.44 -15.82
C THR A 609 -4.79 26.37 -14.40
N ASP A 610 -3.61 25.80 -14.20
CA ASP A 610 -2.98 25.70 -12.87
C ASP A 610 -2.57 27.08 -12.34
N ILE A 611 -2.10 27.98 -13.18
CA ILE A 611 -1.77 29.38 -12.81
C ILE A 611 -3.03 30.11 -12.37
N LEU A 612 -4.11 30.07 -13.15
CA LEU A 612 -5.38 30.72 -12.82
C LEU A 612 -5.94 30.18 -11.49
N ALA A 613 -5.91 28.86 -11.28
CA ALA A 613 -6.33 28.25 -10.04
C ALA A 613 -5.48 28.72 -8.83
N ALA A 614 -4.16 28.88 -9.03
CA ALA A 614 -3.25 29.37 -7.99
C ALA A 614 -3.46 30.86 -7.67
N LEU A 615 -3.79 31.69 -8.70
CA LEU A 615 -4.10 33.12 -8.53
C LEU A 615 -5.49 33.33 -7.90
N ALA A 616 -6.46 32.47 -8.21
CA ALA A 616 -7.80 32.54 -7.64
C ALA A 616 -7.80 32.29 -6.11
N ARG A 617 -6.84 31.52 -5.60
CA ARG A 617 -6.75 31.15 -4.17
C ARG A 617 -5.29 31.06 -3.71
N PRO A 618 -4.57 32.19 -3.63
CA PRO A 618 -3.17 32.20 -3.22
C PRO A 618 -3.03 31.74 -1.76
N GLY A 619 -2.03 30.91 -1.48
CA GLY A 619 -1.74 30.41 -0.12
C GLY A 619 -2.74 29.42 0.46
N ARG A 620 -3.77 29.01 -0.30
CA ARG A 620 -4.79 28.06 0.19
C ARG A 620 -4.20 26.69 0.48
N ASP A 621 -4.65 26.11 1.59
CA ASP A 621 -4.43 24.69 1.91
C ASP A 621 -5.53 23.84 1.26
N PRO A 622 -5.22 22.89 0.38
CA PRO A 622 -6.24 22.07 -0.27
C PRO A 622 -7.04 21.19 0.72
N ARG A 623 -6.56 21.00 1.95
CA ARG A 623 -7.26 20.26 3.01
C ARG A 623 -8.47 21.02 3.57
N GLU A 624 -8.60 22.31 3.32
CA GLU A 624 -9.76 23.11 3.73
C GLU A 624 -11.07 22.65 3.06
N ASP A 625 -10.98 21.95 1.93
CA ASP A 625 -12.13 21.37 1.24
C ASP A 625 -12.62 20.05 1.87
N THR A 626 -11.83 19.45 2.77
CA THR A 626 -12.21 18.23 3.47
C THR A 626 -13.10 18.54 4.68
N PRO A 627 -14.00 17.61 5.09
CA PRO A 627 -14.84 17.84 6.26
C PRO A 627 -14.00 18.08 7.53
N PRO A 628 -14.40 19.02 8.40
CA PRO A 628 -13.70 19.26 9.68
C PRO A 628 -13.79 18.00 10.56
N PRO A 629 -12.82 17.81 11.48
CA PRO A 629 -12.88 16.70 12.43
C PRO A 629 -14.18 16.72 13.24
N LEU A 630 -14.72 15.52 13.51
CA LEU A 630 -15.91 15.40 14.32
C LEU A 630 -15.62 15.81 15.77
N THR A 631 -16.23 16.90 16.21
CA THR A 631 -16.15 17.34 17.60
C THR A 631 -17.41 16.95 18.36
N ARG A 632 -17.25 16.57 19.63
CA ARG A 632 -18.33 16.08 20.51
C ARG A 632 -18.34 16.86 21.82
N LYS A 633 -19.50 16.85 22.48
CA LYS A 633 -19.66 17.37 23.87
C LYS A 633 -20.18 16.29 24.83
N HIS A 634 -20.83 15.24 24.31
CA HIS A 634 -21.41 14.16 25.09
C HIS A 634 -21.03 12.81 24.50
N VAL A 635 -20.90 11.78 25.36
CA VAL A 635 -20.67 10.39 24.97
C VAL A 635 -22.00 9.73 24.64
N ALA A 636 -22.09 9.04 23.51
CA ALA A 636 -23.23 8.17 23.21
C ALA A 636 -23.17 6.90 24.07
N LYS A 637 -24.31 6.47 24.64
CA LYS A 637 -24.42 5.20 25.37
C LYS A 637 -25.09 4.15 24.50
N LEU A 638 -24.71 2.89 24.66
CA LEU A 638 -25.33 1.78 23.93
C LEU A 638 -26.85 1.69 24.24
N SER A 639 -27.25 2.02 25.48
CA SER A 639 -28.63 2.12 25.90
C SER A 639 -29.46 3.15 25.14
N ASP A 640 -28.82 4.15 24.56
CA ASP A 640 -29.47 5.25 23.85
C ASP A 640 -29.70 4.91 22.38
N LEU A 641 -29.18 3.77 21.94
CA LEU A 641 -29.27 3.31 20.57
C LEU A 641 -30.38 2.28 20.39
N ALA A 642 -31.18 2.47 19.35
CA ALA A 642 -32.20 1.52 18.93
C ALA A 642 -31.92 1.05 17.49
N ILE A 643 -32.24 -0.21 17.20
CA ILE A 643 -32.23 -0.72 15.82
C ILE A 643 -33.15 0.16 14.97
N GLY A 644 -32.69 0.62 13.83
CA GLY A 644 -33.40 1.56 12.95
C GLY A 644 -33.08 3.03 13.23
N SER A 645 -32.35 3.39 14.32
CA SER A 645 -31.94 4.76 14.57
C SER A 645 -30.76 5.15 13.63
N ILE A 646 -30.74 6.43 13.26
CA ILE A 646 -29.69 7.01 12.43
C ILE A 646 -28.63 7.62 13.37
N VAL A 647 -27.38 7.23 13.17
CA VAL A 647 -26.24 7.74 13.91
C VAL A 647 -25.25 8.41 12.95
N LYS A 648 -24.58 9.44 13.43
CA LYS A 648 -23.49 10.10 12.71
C LYS A 648 -22.16 9.57 13.23
N GLY A 649 -21.32 9.12 12.32
CA GLY A 649 -20.04 8.55 12.71
C GLY A 649 -18.92 8.93 11.75
N ARG A 650 -17.68 8.64 12.16
CA ARG A 650 -16.48 8.84 11.36
C ARG A 650 -15.92 7.49 10.93
N VAL A 651 -15.63 7.33 9.67
CA VAL A 651 -14.96 6.14 9.14
C VAL A 651 -13.54 6.05 9.71
N GLN A 652 -13.27 5.02 10.49
CA GLN A 652 -11.95 4.78 11.10
C GLN A 652 -11.03 3.95 10.23
N ASN A 653 -11.60 2.94 9.55
CA ASN A 653 -10.84 2.04 8.71
C ASN A 653 -11.73 1.45 7.61
N VAL A 654 -11.16 1.25 6.43
CA VAL A 654 -11.82 0.60 5.30
C VAL A 654 -11.05 -0.66 4.95
N VAL A 655 -11.77 -1.75 4.80
CA VAL A 655 -11.25 -3.09 4.50
C VAL A 655 -12.01 -3.70 3.33
N ASP A 656 -11.49 -4.77 2.72
CA ASP A 656 -12.13 -5.44 1.55
C ASP A 656 -13.60 -5.81 1.76
N PHE A 657 -13.97 -6.16 2.99
CA PHE A 657 -15.30 -6.65 3.35
C PHE A 657 -16.21 -5.60 3.99
N GLY A 658 -15.76 -4.34 4.16
CA GLY A 658 -16.60 -3.26 4.71
C GLY A 658 -15.83 -2.10 5.31
N ALA A 659 -16.50 -1.34 6.17
CA ALA A 659 -15.91 -0.18 6.85
C ALA A 659 -16.24 -0.20 8.36
N PHE A 660 -15.25 0.18 9.17
CA PHE A 660 -15.39 0.43 10.60
C PHE A 660 -15.68 1.92 10.82
N ILE A 661 -16.72 2.20 11.57
CA ILE A 661 -17.24 3.56 11.78
C ILE A 661 -17.31 3.84 13.27
N ASP A 662 -16.61 4.87 13.72
CA ASP A 662 -16.71 5.40 15.07
C ASP A 662 -18.00 6.20 15.22
N ILE A 663 -18.92 5.68 15.98
CA ILE A 663 -20.20 6.31 16.31
C ILE A 663 -20.25 6.87 17.74
N GLY A 664 -19.11 6.96 18.43
CA GLY A 664 -18.99 7.48 19.78
C GLY A 664 -19.26 6.46 20.87
N LEU A 665 -19.13 5.18 20.57
CA LEU A 665 -19.23 4.09 21.53
C LEU A 665 -17.87 3.42 21.77
N LYS A 666 -17.77 2.61 22.82
CA LYS A 666 -16.57 1.82 23.14
C LYS A 666 -16.11 0.93 21.99
N THR A 667 -17.04 0.50 21.15
CA THR A 667 -16.75 -0.34 19.97
C THR A 667 -17.27 0.35 18.71
N SER A 668 -16.43 0.36 17.68
CA SER A 668 -16.82 0.88 16.37
C SER A 668 -17.95 0.04 15.78
N GLY A 669 -18.89 0.70 15.14
CA GLY A 669 -19.88 0.03 14.30
C GLY A 669 -19.22 -0.50 13.04
N PHE A 670 -19.77 -1.57 12.47
CA PHE A 670 -19.28 -2.17 11.25
C PHE A 670 -20.37 -2.14 10.16
N ALA A 671 -20.05 -1.51 9.04
CA ALA A 671 -20.85 -1.56 7.83
C ALA A 671 -20.25 -2.58 6.87
N HIS A 672 -20.91 -3.73 6.71
CA HIS A 672 -20.50 -4.75 5.76
C HIS A 672 -20.59 -4.21 4.33
N ARG A 673 -19.80 -4.75 3.42
CA ARG A 673 -19.76 -4.36 2.01
C ARG A 673 -21.15 -4.27 1.36
N SER A 674 -22.06 -5.21 1.67
CA SER A 674 -23.43 -5.22 1.16
C SER A 674 -24.31 -4.07 1.69
N GLU A 675 -23.87 -3.40 2.76
CA GLU A 675 -24.58 -2.34 3.46
C GLU A 675 -24.03 -0.94 3.21
N LEU A 676 -22.99 -0.82 2.36
CA LEU A 676 -22.37 0.46 2.02
C LEU A 676 -23.14 1.22 0.93
N SER A 677 -23.58 0.53 -0.13
CA SER A 677 -24.27 1.16 -1.26
C SER A 677 -25.15 0.16 -2.02
N ASP A 678 -26.20 0.68 -2.69
CA ASP A 678 -27.03 -0.07 -3.63
C ASP A 678 -26.39 -0.17 -5.02
N LYS A 679 -25.50 0.75 -5.34
CA LYS A 679 -24.77 0.73 -6.61
C LYS A 679 -23.66 -0.32 -6.55
N ARG A 680 -23.40 -0.99 -7.67
CA ARG A 680 -22.26 -1.90 -7.78
C ARG A 680 -20.95 -1.11 -7.71
N PHE A 681 -20.04 -1.52 -6.84
CA PHE A 681 -18.70 -0.96 -6.68
C PHE A 681 -17.68 -2.11 -6.60
N ARG A 682 -16.44 -1.83 -6.93
CA ARG A 682 -15.36 -2.83 -6.90
C ARG A 682 -14.80 -3.01 -5.51
N HIS A 683 -14.59 -1.90 -4.81
CA HIS A 683 -13.99 -1.90 -3.47
C HIS A 683 -14.75 -0.93 -2.53
N PRO A 684 -14.84 -1.19 -1.20
CA PRO A 684 -15.45 -0.26 -0.25
C PRO A 684 -14.90 1.17 -0.30
N LEU A 685 -13.63 1.37 -0.67
CA LEU A 685 -13.02 2.70 -0.89
C LEU A 685 -13.66 3.50 -2.04
N ASP A 686 -14.39 2.84 -2.94
CA ASP A 686 -15.16 3.53 -4.00
C ASP A 686 -16.40 4.25 -3.42
N VAL A 687 -16.77 3.91 -2.17
CA VAL A 687 -17.99 4.40 -1.51
C VAL A 687 -17.67 5.27 -0.30
N VAL A 688 -16.70 4.88 0.52
CA VAL A 688 -16.31 5.60 1.74
C VAL A 688 -14.80 5.59 1.91
N ALA A 689 -14.25 6.67 2.47
CA ALA A 689 -12.84 6.82 2.77
C ALA A 689 -12.61 7.00 4.29
N VAL A 690 -11.40 6.67 4.77
CA VAL A 690 -11.02 6.91 6.17
C VAL A 690 -11.10 8.40 6.47
N GLY A 691 -11.77 8.74 7.58
CA GLY A 691 -12.01 10.12 7.99
C GLY A 691 -13.34 10.69 7.54
N ASP A 692 -14.06 10.06 6.60
CA ASP A 692 -15.37 10.51 6.17
C ASP A 692 -16.35 10.53 7.34
N ILE A 693 -17.17 11.58 7.38
CA ILE A 693 -18.30 11.67 8.29
C ILE A 693 -19.53 11.16 7.54
N VAL A 694 -20.08 10.06 8.05
CA VAL A 694 -21.20 9.37 7.43
C VAL A 694 -22.39 9.29 8.37
N GLU A 695 -23.59 9.28 7.81
CA GLU A 695 -24.81 8.89 8.51
C GLU A 695 -25.09 7.41 8.25
N ALA A 696 -25.33 6.64 9.29
CA ALA A 696 -25.58 5.21 9.18
C ALA A 696 -26.82 4.80 10.01
N GLU A 697 -27.62 3.89 9.48
CA GLU A 697 -28.71 3.25 10.22
C GLU A 697 -28.18 2.04 10.99
N ILE A 698 -28.55 1.91 12.26
CA ILE A 698 -28.21 0.74 13.08
C ILE A 698 -29.11 -0.42 12.65
N ILE A 699 -28.51 -1.48 12.12
CA ILE A 699 -29.22 -2.66 11.64
C ILE A 699 -29.18 -3.85 12.60
N SER A 700 -28.19 -3.89 13.48
CA SER A 700 -28.08 -4.93 14.52
C SER A 700 -27.23 -4.45 15.69
N ILE A 701 -27.57 -4.94 16.89
CA ILE A 701 -26.81 -4.73 18.12
C ILE A 701 -26.62 -6.12 18.76
N ASP A 702 -25.37 -6.57 18.89
CA ASP A 702 -24.98 -7.79 19.60
C ASP A 702 -24.22 -7.40 20.86
N GLU A 703 -24.93 -7.27 21.97
CA GLU A 703 -24.38 -6.85 23.26
C GLU A 703 -23.35 -7.87 23.80
N ALA A 704 -23.59 -9.18 23.57
CA ALA A 704 -22.71 -10.24 24.08
C ALA A 704 -21.32 -10.21 23.42
N ARG A 705 -21.27 -9.80 22.14
CA ARG A 705 -20.02 -9.71 21.37
C ARG A 705 -19.55 -8.27 21.17
N ASN A 706 -20.27 -7.29 21.74
CA ASN A 706 -19.98 -5.88 21.57
C ASN A 706 -19.89 -5.46 20.07
N ARG A 707 -20.81 -5.92 19.23
CA ARG A 707 -20.83 -5.65 17.79
C ARG A 707 -22.07 -4.88 17.40
N ILE A 708 -21.87 -3.85 16.57
CA ILE A 708 -22.94 -3.02 16.04
C ILE A 708 -22.85 -3.07 14.52
N GLY A 709 -23.93 -3.55 13.90
CA GLY A 709 -24.08 -3.54 12.45
C GLY A 709 -24.70 -2.24 11.98
N LEU A 710 -24.07 -1.64 10.95
CA LEU A 710 -24.47 -0.37 10.36
C LEU A 710 -24.82 -0.52 8.89
N SER A 711 -25.73 0.31 8.39
CA SER A 711 -26.09 0.42 6.97
C SER A 711 -26.07 1.88 6.52
N LEU A 712 -25.25 2.21 5.53
CA LEU A 712 -25.27 3.49 4.84
C LEU A 712 -26.28 3.49 3.70
N LYS A 713 -26.46 2.34 3.07
CA LYS A 713 -27.36 2.07 1.97
C LYS A 713 -28.80 2.46 2.29
N ARG A 714 -29.28 2.15 3.50
CA ARG A 714 -30.67 2.43 3.92
C ARG A 714 -30.99 3.92 4.06
N ILE A 715 -29.97 4.76 4.31
CA ILE A 715 -30.12 6.21 4.38
C ILE A 715 -30.24 6.81 3.00
N ASN A 716 -29.41 6.35 2.06
CA ASN A 716 -29.42 6.83 0.68
C ASN A 716 -30.75 6.52 -0.04
N ASN A 717 -31.50 5.51 0.42
CA ASN A 717 -32.81 5.15 -0.10
C ASN A 717 -33.97 5.94 0.56
N LYS A 718 -33.69 6.67 1.65
CA LYS A 718 -34.68 7.51 2.34
C LYS A 718 -34.60 9.00 1.94
N LYS A 719 -33.49 9.39 1.22
CA LYS A 719 -33.31 10.69 0.58
C LYS A 719 -33.66 10.59 -0.91
#